data_9c1f49a9bb334df8d69d389383bbc35c
#
_entry.id   9c1f49a9bb334df8d69d389383bbc35c
#
_cell.length_a   1.000
_cell.length_b   1.000
_cell.length_c   1.000
_cell.angle_alpha   90.00
_cell.angle_beta   90.00
_cell.angle_gamma   90.00
#
_symmetry.space_group_name_H-M   'P 1'
#
loop_
_entity.id
_entity.type
_entity.pdbx_description
1 polymer ?
#
loop_
_entity_poly.entity_id
_entity_poly.type
_entity_poly.pdbx_seq_one_letter_code
_entity_poly.pdbx_strand_id
1 'polypeptide(L)'
;MSAAHIYPVKENIKTHTHADNDTYLAMYQQSVTAPEGFWSEHGKIVDWIKPFTKVKQTSFDTGHVDIRWFEDGTLNVSANCIDRHLAQRGDDVAIIWEGDNPAEDKTLTFKQLHEQVCRFSNAMKEQGVSKGDVVCLYMPMVPEAAIAMLACTRIGAVHTVVFGGFSPEALSGRILDSNAKLVITADEGVRGGRAVPLKKNVDEALTNPEIKNINKVIVFKRTGGDVAWHEHRDIWWHEATAKVSADCPPEAMKAEDPLFILYTSGSTGKPKGVLHTTGGYLVYAAMTFKYVFDYQAGETFWCTADVGWITGHTYLIYGPLANGAKTILFEGVPNYPDTNRMSQVVDKHQVNILYTAPTAIRALMAKGDEAVKETHRNSLRIMGSVGEPINPEAWEWYYKTIGNEKSPIVDTWWQTETGGILITPLPGATDLKPGSATRPFFGVQPALVDNMGEIVDGATEGNLVILDSWPGQMRTVYGDHDRFEQTYFSTFKGMYFTGDGARRDEDGYYWITGRVDDVLNVSGHRMGTAEIESALVAFDKIAEAAVVGVPHDIKGQAIYAYITLNDGVYPSAELHKEVKNWVRKEIGPIATPDVLHWTDALPKTRSGKIMRRILRKIATGDTSNLGDTSTLADPSVVDKLIAEKAELV
;
A
#
# COMPACT_ATOMS: atom_id res chain seq x y z
N MET A 1 8.98 -23.06 19.93
CA MET A 1 9.40 -22.29 18.73
C MET A 1 10.92 -22.25 18.73
N SER A 2 11.59 -22.64 17.64
CA SER A 2 13.04 -22.41 17.51
C SER A 2 13.30 -20.91 17.60
N ALA A 3 14.41 -20.51 18.24
CA ALA A 3 14.82 -19.11 18.29
C ALA A 3 14.87 -18.57 16.85
N ALA A 4 14.19 -17.45 16.59
CA ALA A 4 14.21 -16.83 15.27
C ALA A 4 15.67 -16.48 14.91
N HIS A 5 16.07 -16.81 13.69
CA HIS A 5 17.39 -16.43 13.20
C HIS A 5 17.50 -14.89 13.14
N ILE A 6 18.58 -14.35 13.71
CA ILE A 6 18.84 -12.90 13.74
C ILE A 6 19.82 -12.54 12.63
N TYR A 7 19.45 -11.56 11.81
CA TYR A 7 20.29 -10.96 10.77
C TYR A 7 20.81 -9.61 11.27
N PRO A 8 22.07 -9.50 11.69
CA PRO A 8 22.61 -8.27 12.25
C PRO A 8 22.72 -7.16 11.20
N VAL A 9 22.73 -5.92 11.67
CA VAL A 9 22.96 -4.75 10.81
C VAL A 9 24.28 -4.92 10.06
N LYS A 10 24.24 -4.72 8.74
CA LYS A 10 25.42 -4.87 7.86
C LYS A 10 26.40 -3.71 8.05
N GLU A 11 27.70 -4.01 8.14
CA GLU A 11 28.74 -3.00 8.35
C GLU A 11 28.79 -1.93 7.23
N ASN A 12 28.56 -2.33 5.98
CA ASN A 12 28.48 -1.40 4.85
C ASN A 12 27.28 -0.44 4.91
N ILE A 13 26.24 -0.76 5.66
CA ILE A 13 25.11 0.15 5.91
C ILE A 13 25.45 1.11 7.06
N LYS A 14 26.04 0.63 8.15
CA LYS A 14 26.36 1.44 9.33
C LYS A 14 27.21 2.68 9.02
N THR A 15 28.12 2.59 8.04
CA THR A 15 29.07 3.66 7.74
C THR A 15 28.46 4.91 7.12
N HIS A 16 27.26 4.80 6.53
CA HIS A 16 26.61 5.90 5.79
C HIS A 16 25.12 6.05 6.09
N THR A 17 24.63 5.40 7.15
CA THR A 17 23.21 5.42 7.50
C THR A 17 22.78 6.76 8.09
N HIS A 18 21.52 7.13 7.87
CA HIS A 18 20.89 8.28 8.52
C HIS A 18 20.66 8.07 10.02
N ALA A 19 20.51 6.82 10.46
CA ALA A 19 20.32 6.49 11.87
C ALA A 19 20.92 5.11 12.20
N ASP A 20 21.91 5.11 13.09
CA ASP A 20 22.32 3.91 13.81
C ASP A 20 21.38 3.64 15.00
N ASN A 21 21.67 2.59 15.78
CA ASN A 21 20.79 2.23 16.89
C ASN A 21 20.74 3.31 17.99
N ASP A 22 21.84 3.96 18.30
CA ASP A 22 21.89 5.00 19.34
C ASP A 22 21.08 6.23 18.87
N THR A 23 21.23 6.62 17.63
CA THR A 23 20.45 7.69 16.99
C THR A 23 18.96 7.36 16.98
N TYR A 24 18.61 6.12 16.59
CA TYR A 24 17.21 5.68 16.62
C TYR A 24 16.62 5.80 18.04
N LEU A 25 17.31 5.26 19.05
CA LEU A 25 16.82 5.29 20.43
C LEU A 25 16.63 6.73 20.94
N ALA A 26 17.60 7.60 20.67
CA ALA A 26 17.52 9.01 21.09
C ALA A 26 16.37 9.75 20.39
N MET A 27 16.24 9.60 19.08
CA MET A 27 15.17 10.22 18.30
C MET A 27 13.79 9.67 18.69
N TYR A 28 13.67 8.36 18.84
CA TYR A 28 12.42 7.74 19.27
C TYR A 28 12.00 8.23 20.66
N GLN A 29 12.90 8.20 21.62
CA GLN A 29 12.65 8.72 22.97
C GLN A 29 12.16 10.17 22.92
N GLN A 30 12.86 11.04 22.20
CA GLN A 30 12.47 12.45 22.06
C GLN A 30 11.10 12.60 21.39
N SER A 31 10.82 11.80 20.34
CA SER A 31 9.57 11.88 19.61
C SER A 31 8.35 11.50 20.44
N VAL A 32 8.53 10.67 21.46
CA VAL A 32 7.46 10.21 22.37
C VAL A 32 7.34 11.11 23.59
N THR A 33 8.47 11.52 24.20
CA THR A 33 8.45 12.32 25.44
C THR A 33 8.29 13.82 25.23
N ALA A 34 8.70 14.33 24.05
CA ALA A 34 8.63 15.73 23.67
C ALA A 34 8.19 15.90 22.20
N PRO A 35 6.99 15.40 21.83
CA PRO A 35 6.55 15.33 20.43
C PRO A 35 6.49 16.70 19.75
N GLU A 36 6.06 17.75 20.42
CA GLU A 36 6.02 19.10 19.85
C GLU A 36 7.41 19.61 19.46
N GLY A 37 8.39 19.43 20.35
CA GLY A 37 9.79 19.81 20.08
C GLY A 37 10.39 18.99 18.94
N PHE A 38 10.17 17.67 18.94
CA PHE A 38 10.64 16.77 17.90
C PHE A 38 10.07 17.15 16.52
N TRP A 39 8.76 17.28 16.42
CA TRP A 39 8.11 17.59 15.13
C TRP A 39 8.27 19.07 14.74
N SER A 40 8.50 19.98 15.67
CA SER A 40 8.90 21.36 15.33
C SER A 40 10.22 21.40 14.55
N GLU A 41 11.19 20.54 14.92
CA GLU A 41 12.45 20.43 14.21
C GLU A 41 12.30 19.64 12.91
N HIS A 42 11.70 18.46 12.97
CA HIS A 42 11.61 17.55 11.82
C HIS A 42 10.55 17.95 10.80
N GLY A 43 9.57 18.78 11.17
CA GLY A 43 8.63 19.38 10.22
C GLY A 43 9.29 20.29 9.18
N LYS A 44 10.54 20.70 9.43
CA LYS A 44 11.36 21.49 8.50
C LYS A 44 12.00 20.65 7.37
N ILE A 45 11.74 19.34 7.32
CA ILE A 45 12.17 18.48 6.21
C ILE A 45 11.54 18.90 4.88
N VAL A 46 10.42 19.60 4.94
CA VAL A 46 9.73 20.19 3.77
C VAL A 46 9.78 21.70 3.84
N ASP A 47 9.63 22.37 2.69
CA ASP A 47 9.62 23.81 2.59
C ASP A 47 8.22 24.36 2.87
N TRP A 48 8.15 25.33 3.75
CA TRP A 48 6.94 26.03 4.12
C TRP A 48 6.89 27.42 3.49
N ILE A 49 5.76 27.77 2.86
CA ILE A 49 5.50 29.14 2.35
C ILE A 49 5.35 30.08 3.56
N LYS A 50 4.49 29.71 4.51
CA LYS A 50 4.42 30.33 5.84
C LYS A 50 4.81 29.29 6.87
N PRO A 51 5.86 29.48 7.66
CA PRO A 51 6.23 28.55 8.72
C PRO A 51 5.10 28.36 9.74
N PHE A 52 4.96 27.14 10.25
CA PHE A 52 4.04 26.82 11.33
C PHE A 52 4.58 27.28 12.69
N THR A 53 3.69 27.54 13.62
CA THR A 53 3.99 27.76 15.04
C THR A 53 3.23 26.79 15.93
N LYS A 54 2.10 26.27 15.47
CA LYS A 54 1.30 25.25 16.12
C LYS A 54 1.66 23.89 15.56
N VAL A 55 2.32 23.05 16.36
CA VAL A 55 2.84 21.75 15.89
C VAL A 55 1.76 20.68 15.93
N LYS A 56 1.14 20.48 17.12
CA LYS A 56 0.23 19.37 17.38
C LYS A 56 -0.98 19.82 18.20
N GLN A 57 -2.18 19.64 17.65
CA GLN A 57 -3.46 19.77 18.37
C GLN A 57 -4.27 18.52 18.06
N THR A 58 -4.26 17.56 18.99
CA THR A 58 -4.89 16.25 18.77
C THR A 58 -5.65 15.78 20.00
N SER A 59 -6.77 15.12 19.77
CA SER A 59 -7.55 14.43 20.80
C SER A 59 -8.04 13.09 20.25
N PHE A 60 -7.96 12.06 21.08
CA PHE A 60 -8.58 10.75 20.86
C PHE A 60 -9.78 10.54 21.81
N ASP A 61 -10.25 11.59 22.47
CA ASP A 61 -11.37 11.50 23.40
C ASP A 61 -12.67 11.12 22.66
N THR A 62 -13.43 10.22 23.24
CA THR A 62 -14.69 9.73 22.67
C THR A 62 -15.67 10.90 22.42
N GLY A 63 -16.13 11.01 21.17
CA GLY A 63 -17.04 12.07 20.72
C GLY A 63 -16.34 13.42 20.46
N HIS A 64 -15.01 13.46 20.56
CA HIS A 64 -14.18 14.63 20.32
C HIS A 64 -12.84 14.27 19.66
N VAL A 65 -12.84 13.29 18.77
CA VAL A 65 -11.63 12.92 18.02
C VAL A 65 -11.32 14.04 17.03
N ASP A 66 -10.18 14.69 17.24
CA ASP A 66 -9.71 15.79 16.39
C ASP A 66 -8.20 15.65 16.18
N ILE A 67 -7.77 15.75 14.93
CA ILE A 67 -6.37 15.52 14.55
C ILE A 67 -5.91 16.67 13.67
N ARG A 68 -5.04 17.53 14.21
CA ARG A 68 -4.47 18.66 13.49
C ARG A 68 -2.96 18.75 13.74
N TRP A 69 -2.21 18.91 12.66
CA TRP A 69 -0.76 19.02 12.67
C TRP A 69 -0.30 20.22 11.85
N PHE A 70 0.61 21.01 12.40
CA PHE A 70 1.17 22.19 11.72
C PHE A 70 0.11 23.19 11.23
N GLU A 71 -0.97 23.32 11.97
CA GLU A 71 -2.26 23.90 11.56
C GLU A 71 -2.16 25.30 10.93
N ASP A 72 -1.29 26.16 11.46
CA ASP A 72 -1.12 27.56 11.01
C ASP A 72 -0.05 27.74 9.94
N GLY A 73 0.63 26.68 9.50
CA GLY A 73 1.57 26.68 8.39
C GLY A 73 0.88 26.60 7.03
N THR A 74 1.56 27.11 6.00
CA THR A 74 1.14 26.92 4.61
C THR A 74 2.28 26.38 3.77
N LEU A 75 1.96 25.49 2.83
CA LEU A 75 2.91 24.86 1.92
C LEU A 75 2.20 24.39 0.64
N ASN A 76 2.97 23.83 -0.29
CA ASN A 76 2.44 23.16 -1.46
C ASN A 76 3.19 21.85 -1.71
N VAL A 77 2.47 20.75 -1.93
CA VAL A 77 3.05 19.42 -2.13
C VAL A 77 3.81 19.36 -3.47
N SER A 78 3.23 19.86 -4.56
CA SER A 78 3.90 19.90 -5.86
C SER A 78 5.22 20.69 -5.80
N ALA A 79 5.22 21.84 -5.14
CA ALA A 79 6.42 22.66 -4.97
C ALA A 79 7.52 21.91 -4.19
N ASN A 80 7.14 21.18 -3.15
CA ASN A 80 8.07 20.33 -2.38
C ASN A 80 8.61 19.13 -3.14
N CYS A 81 7.82 18.58 -4.06
CA CYS A 81 8.24 17.44 -4.88
C CYS A 81 9.06 17.85 -6.11
N ILE A 82 8.92 19.08 -6.60
CA ILE A 82 9.49 19.51 -7.88
C ILE A 82 10.28 20.81 -7.74
N ASP A 83 9.63 21.93 -7.44
CA ASP A 83 10.19 23.27 -7.55
C ASP A 83 11.46 23.45 -6.72
N ARG A 84 11.49 22.94 -5.48
CA ARG A 84 12.65 23.08 -4.61
C ARG A 84 13.91 22.38 -5.11
N HIS A 85 13.77 21.47 -6.08
CA HIS A 85 14.90 20.75 -6.68
C HIS A 85 15.42 21.39 -7.95
N LEU A 86 14.66 22.32 -8.56
CA LEU A 86 14.95 22.86 -9.91
C LEU A 86 16.30 23.58 -9.99
N ALA A 87 16.63 24.40 -8.99
CA ALA A 87 17.82 25.25 -9.04
C ALA A 87 19.13 24.44 -9.06
N GLN A 88 19.18 23.33 -8.34
CA GLN A 88 20.40 22.53 -8.19
C GLN A 88 20.36 21.20 -8.96
N ARG A 89 19.15 20.66 -9.19
CA ARG A 89 18.93 19.31 -9.70
C ARG A 89 17.89 19.25 -10.82
N GLY A 90 17.62 20.38 -11.47
CA GLY A 90 16.61 20.46 -12.52
C GLY A 90 16.82 19.48 -13.68
N ASP A 91 18.07 19.18 -14.01
CA ASP A 91 18.44 18.26 -15.09
C ASP A 91 18.57 16.80 -14.62
N ASP A 92 18.47 16.54 -13.31
CA ASP A 92 18.43 15.18 -12.78
C ASP A 92 17.13 14.49 -13.13
N VAL A 93 17.18 13.18 -13.33
CA VAL A 93 15.99 12.35 -13.57
C VAL A 93 15.15 12.28 -12.29
N ALA A 94 13.89 12.65 -12.39
CA ALA A 94 12.90 12.54 -11.32
C ALA A 94 12.09 11.24 -11.45
N ILE A 95 11.65 10.91 -12.66
CA ILE A 95 10.81 9.75 -12.95
C ILE A 95 11.43 8.93 -14.08
N ILE A 96 11.50 7.63 -13.86
CA ILE A 96 11.71 6.62 -14.89
C ILE A 96 10.39 5.88 -15.08
N TRP A 97 9.90 5.83 -16.29
CA TRP A 97 8.82 4.94 -16.67
C TRP A 97 9.37 3.70 -17.38
N GLU A 98 8.94 2.54 -16.94
CA GLU A 98 9.20 1.26 -17.57
C GLU A 98 7.88 0.66 -18.03
N GLY A 99 7.74 0.45 -19.34
CA GLY A 99 6.53 -0.10 -19.94
C GLY A 99 6.32 -1.59 -19.65
N ASP A 100 5.12 -2.06 -19.93
CA ASP A 100 4.79 -3.49 -19.96
C ASP A 100 5.68 -4.23 -20.98
N ASN A 101 5.90 -3.65 -22.15
CA ASN A 101 6.92 -4.09 -23.11
C ASN A 101 8.31 -3.64 -22.63
N PRO A 102 9.27 -4.55 -22.41
CA PRO A 102 10.63 -4.22 -21.99
C PRO A 102 11.41 -3.26 -22.92
N ALA A 103 10.98 -3.11 -24.16
CA ALA A 103 11.56 -2.17 -25.12
C ALA A 103 11.04 -0.73 -24.95
N GLU A 104 10.04 -0.52 -24.12
CA GLU A 104 9.44 0.79 -23.88
C GLU A 104 9.89 1.34 -22.52
N ASP A 105 10.61 2.43 -22.55
CA ASP A 105 10.93 3.21 -21.35
C ASP A 105 11.00 4.71 -21.66
N LYS A 106 10.92 5.53 -20.62
CA LYS A 106 11.01 6.98 -20.72
C LYS A 106 11.53 7.56 -19.41
N THR A 107 12.27 8.62 -19.50
CA THR A 107 12.71 9.40 -18.33
C THR A 107 12.16 10.82 -18.39
N LEU A 108 11.88 11.38 -17.21
CA LEU A 108 11.55 12.80 -17.03
C LEU A 108 12.53 13.40 -16.02
N THR A 109 13.17 14.50 -16.40
CA THR A 109 13.92 15.33 -15.44
C THR A 109 12.98 16.15 -14.58
N PHE A 110 13.48 16.72 -13.46
CA PHE A 110 12.68 17.64 -12.64
C PHE A 110 12.17 18.85 -13.44
N LYS A 111 12.95 19.39 -14.37
CA LYS A 111 12.51 20.47 -15.28
C LYS A 111 11.38 20.02 -16.19
N GLN A 112 11.51 18.85 -16.80
CA GLN A 112 10.46 18.32 -17.69
C GLN A 112 9.19 18.00 -16.91
N LEU A 113 9.33 17.42 -15.71
CA LEU A 113 8.20 17.15 -14.83
C LEU A 113 7.50 18.46 -14.41
N HIS A 114 8.26 19.48 -14.03
CA HIS A 114 7.75 20.82 -13.71
C HIS A 114 6.93 21.41 -14.87
N GLU A 115 7.49 21.41 -16.08
CA GLU A 115 6.81 21.94 -17.26
C GLU A 115 5.48 21.21 -17.50
N GLN A 116 5.50 19.87 -17.49
CA GLN A 116 4.30 19.08 -17.76
C GLN A 116 3.25 19.22 -16.65
N VAL A 117 3.66 19.29 -15.38
CA VAL A 117 2.75 19.53 -14.25
C VAL A 117 2.12 20.92 -14.34
N CYS A 118 2.89 21.96 -14.66
CA CYS A 118 2.36 23.32 -14.84
C CYS A 118 1.35 23.39 -15.98
N ARG A 119 1.66 22.79 -17.14
CA ARG A 119 0.73 22.74 -18.28
C ARG A 119 -0.56 21.99 -17.92
N PHE A 120 -0.44 20.83 -17.28
CA PHE A 120 -1.64 20.06 -16.91
C PHE A 120 -2.46 20.76 -15.83
N SER A 121 -1.81 21.44 -14.88
CA SER A 121 -2.48 22.30 -13.89
C SER A 121 -3.31 23.40 -14.56
N ASN A 122 -2.74 24.10 -15.53
CA ASN A 122 -3.44 25.13 -16.29
C ASN A 122 -4.57 24.54 -17.15
N ALA A 123 -4.34 23.38 -17.77
CA ALA A 123 -5.38 22.68 -18.51
C ALA A 123 -6.60 22.33 -17.62
N MET A 124 -6.37 21.87 -16.40
CA MET A 124 -7.46 21.60 -15.45
C MET A 124 -8.19 22.88 -15.03
N LYS A 125 -7.47 23.99 -14.82
CA LYS A 125 -8.09 25.30 -14.54
C LYS A 125 -9.00 25.76 -15.69
N GLU A 126 -8.59 25.57 -16.95
CA GLU A 126 -9.45 25.85 -18.11
C GLU A 126 -10.71 24.99 -18.17
N GLN A 127 -10.65 23.77 -17.61
CA GLN A 127 -11.83 22.91 -17.45
C GLN A 127 -12.65 23.24 -16.18
N GLY A 128 -12.34 24.34 -15.51
CA GLY A 128 -13.09 24.86 -14.38
C GLY A 128 -12.74 24.25 -13.03
N VAL A 129 -11.61 23.53 -12.91
CA VAL A 129 -11.13 23.01 -11.62
C VAL A 129 -10.46 24.14 -10.82
N SER A 130 -10.83 24.23 -9.55
CA SER A 130 -10.30 25.20 -8.60
C SER A 130 -9.95 24.53 -7.28
N LYS A 131 -9.31 25.28 -6.38
CA LYS A 131 -8.97 24.84 -5.03
C LYS A 131 -10.16 24.22 -4.32
N GLY A 132 -9.97 23.03 -3.75
CA GLY A 132 -11.01 22.27 -3.03
C GLY A 132 -11.87 21.37 -3.91
N ASP A 133 -11.86 21.52 -5.22
CA ASP A 133 -12.57 20.63 -6.12
C ASP A 133 -11.94 19.22 -6.13
N VAL A 134 -12.77 18.18 -6.24
CA VAL A 134 -12.30 16.79 -6.32
C VAL A 134 -12.14 16.38 -7.78
N VAL A 135 -11.00 15.77 -8.08
CA VAL A 135 -10.64 15.22 -9.40
C VAL A 135 -10.43 13.71 -9.26
N CYS A 136 -11.16 12.92 -10.05
CA CYS A 136 -11.01 11.48 -10.09
C CYS A 136 -9.99 11.07 -11.16
N LEU A 137 -9.00 10.27 -10.76
CA LEU A 137 -8.01 9.68 -11.66
C LEU A 137 -8.27 8.17 -11.80
N TYR A 138 -8.42 7.73 -13.03
CA TYR A 138 -8.55 6.32 -13.41
C TYR A 138 -7.57 6.03 -14.54
N MET A 139 -6.29 5.85 -14.18
CA MET A 139 -5.14 5.90 -15.07
C MET A 139 -4.31 4.61 -15.03
N PRO A 140 -3.63 4.27 -16.13
CA PRO A 140 -2.58 3.26 -16.08
C PRO A 140 -1.32 3.82 -15.39
N MET A 141 -0.34 2.95 -15.14
CA MET A 141 0.94 3.33 -14.53
C MET A 141 1.88 3.98 -15.56
N VAL A 142 1.50 5.18 -15.97
CA VAL A 142 2.27 6.04 -16.90
C VAL A 142 2.67 7.34 -16.21
N PRO A 143 3.69 8.08 -16.71
CA PRO A 143 4.10 9.35 -16.10
C PRO A 143 2.97 10.35 -15.94
N GLU A 144 2.00 10.33 -16.84
CA GLU A 144 0.84 11.22 -16.84
C GLU A 144 -0.05 11.01 -15.59
N ALA A 145 -0.06 9.81 -14.99
CA ALA A 145 -0.72 9.59 -13.71
C ALA A 145 -0.05 10.38 -12.58
N ALA A 146 1.27 10.35 -12.50
CA ALA A 146 2.04 11.14 -11.54
C ALA A 146 1.89 12.65 -11.81
N ILE A 147 1.92 13.07 -13.08
CA ILE A 147 1.72 14.45 -13.48
C ILE A 147 0.35 14.94 -13.03
N ALA A 148 -0.71 14.17 -13.23
CA ALA A 148 -2.06 14.53 -12.82
C ALA A 148 -2.20 14.65 -11.29
N MET A 149 -1.61 13.74 -10.52
CA MET A 149 -1.60 13.82 -9.05
C MET A 149 -0.89 15.09 -8.59
N LEU A 150 0.30 15.36 -9.08
CA LEU A 150 1.08 16.54 -8.73
C LEU A 150 0.42 17.85 -9.21
N ALA A 151 -0.25 17.83 -10.35
CA ALA A 151 -1.00 18.99 -10.84
C ALA A 151 -2.21 19.31 -9.97
N CYS A 152 -2.94 18.30 -9.49
CA CYS A 152 -4.00 18.50 -8.49
C CYS A 152 -3.46 19.20 -7.24
N THR A 153 -2.36 18.68 -6.68
CA THR A 153 -1.75 19.29 -5.48
C THR A 153 -1.24 20.70 -5.73
N ARG A 154 -0.77 20.99 -6.94
CA ARG A 154 -0.26 22.31 -7.30
C ARG A 154 -1.32 23.40 -7.25
N ILE A 155 -2.54 23.11 -7.71
CA ILE A 155 -3.66 24.07 -7.73
C ILE A 155 -4.59 23.95 -6.52
N GLY A 156 -4.27 23.07 -5.56
CA GLY A 156 -5.09 22.84 -4.38
C GLY A 156 -6.35 22.03 -4.62
N ALA A 157 -6.46 21.33 -5.75
CA ALA A 157 -7.51 20.34 -5.98
C ALA A 157 -7.23 19.06 -5.19
N VAL A 158 -8.29 18.37 -4.81
CA VAL A 158 -8.23 17.11 -4.07
C VAL A 158 -8.32 15.97 -5.07
N HIS A 159 -7.31 15.10 -5.14
CA HIS A 159 -7.44 13.95 -6.03
C HIS A 159 -8.02 12.72 -5.32
N THR A 160 -8.76 11.92 -6.07
CA THR A 160 -9.15 10.57 -5.70
C THR A 160 -8.72 9.61 -6.80
N VAL A 161 -7.70 8.82 -6.53
CA VAL A 161 -7.17 7.86 -7.50
C VAL A 161 -7.91 6.54 -7.33
N VAL A 162 -8.48 6.07 -8.42
CA VAL A 162 -9.15 4.77 -8.51
C VAL A 162 -8.27 3.82 -9.31
N PHE A 163 -7.99 2.66 -8.75
CA PHE A 163 -7.16 1.66 -9.41
C PHE A 163 -7.72 1.31 -10.80
N GLY A 164 -6.91 1.43 -11.85
CA GLY A 164 -7.31 1.23 -13.25
C GLY A 164 -7.83 -0.16 -13.60
N GLY A 165 -7.73 -1.07 -12.67
CA GLY A 165 -8.28 -2.39 -12.76
C GLY A 165 -9.65 -2.58 -12.09
N PHE A 166 -10.21 -1.59 -11.41
CA PHE A 166 -11.55 -1.71 -10.82
C PHE A 166 -12.65 -1.69 -11.88
N SER A 167 -13.79 -2.29 -11.53
CA SER A 167 -14.97 -2.33 -12.38
C SER A 167 -15.60 -0.93 -12.57
N PRO A 168 -16.44 -0.75 -13.61
CA PRO A 168 -17.22 0.47 -13.78
C PRO A 168 -18.08 0.82 -12.55
N GLU A 169 -18.68 -0.16 -11.87
CA GLU A 169 -19.48 0.08 -10.66
C GLU A 169 -18.60 0.62 -9.52
N ALA A 170 -17.43 0.05 -9.31
CA ALA A 170 -16.50 0.52 -8.27
C ALA A 170 -16.00 1.94 -8.55
N LEU A 171 -15.75 2.27 -9.81
CA LEU A 171 -15.40 3.62 -10.25
C LEU A 171 -16.57 4.59 -10.05
N SER A 172 -17.78 4.21 -10.49
CA SER A 172 -19.00 5.00 -10.37
C SER A 172 -19.28 5.37 -8.91
N GLY A 173 -19.21 4.40 -8.00
CA GLY A 173 -19.43 4.62 -6.57
C GLY A 173 -18.47 5.62 -5.96
N ARG A 174 -17.20 5.61 -6.38
CA ARG A 174 -16.17 6.53 -5.89
C ARG A 174 -16.31 7.94 -6.45
N ILE A 175 -16.67 8.06 -7.73
CA ILE A 175 -16.98 9.34 -8.36
C ILE A 175 -18.17 10.00 -7.64
N LEU A 176 -19.21 9.23 -7.37
CA LEU A 176 -20.41 9.72 -6.70
C LEU A 176 -20.13 10.16 -5.26
N ASP A 177 -19.50 9.29 -4.46
CA ASP A 177 -19.23 9.55 -3.04
C ASP A 177 -18.26 10.73 -2.85
N SER A 178 -17.25 10.87 -3.69
CA SER A 178 -16.28 11.97 -3.64
C SER A 178 -16.80 13.27 -4.24
N ASN A 179 -17.95 13.23 -4.90
CA ASN A 179 -18.50 14.37 -5.65
C ASN A 179 -17.50 14.97 -6.65
N ALA A 180 -16.79 14.11 -7.36
CA ALA A 180 -15.76 14.51 -8.30
C ALA A 180 -16.34 15.40 -9.42
N LYS A 181 -15.54 16.39 -9.87
CA LYS A 181 -15.90 17.37 -10.90
C LYS A 181 -15.33 17.04 -12.27
N LEU A 182 -14.18 16.38 -12.28
CA LEU A 182 -13.43 16.00 -13.48
C LEU A 182 -12.99 14.55 -13.35
N VAL A 183 -12.96 13.82 -14.47
CA VAL A 183 -12.32 12.51 -14.58
C VAL A 183 -11.12 12.62 -15.51
N ILE A 184 -10.00 12.03 -15.10
CA ILE A 184 -8.79 11.88 -15.90
C ILE A 184 -8.57 10.39 -16.12
N THR A 185 -8.46 9.96 -17.36
CA THR A 185 -8.26 8.58 -17.75
C THR A 185 -7.35 8.46 -18.97
N ALA A 186 -7.18 7.24 -19.47
CA ALA A 186 -6.52 6.96 -20.75
C ALA A 186 -7.49 6.22 -21.69
N ASP A 187 -7.14 6.19 -22.98
CA ASP A 187 -7.86 5.33 -23.93
C ASP A 187 -7.86 3.88 -23.43
N GLU A 188 -6.68 3.33 -23.23
CA GLU A 188 -6.45 2.01 -22.69
C GLU A 188 -5.21 2.02 -21.78
N GLY A 189 -5.03 1.01 -20.95
CA GLY A 189 -3.77 0.64 -20.33
C GLY A 189 -3.22 -0.63 -20.94
N VAL A 190 -1.97 -0.97 -20.64
CA VAL A 190 -1.35 -2.24 -21.03
C VAL A 190 -0.87 -2.96 -19.78
N ARG A 191 -1.22 -4.23 -19.63
CA ARG A 191 -0.81 -5.03 -18.47
C ARG A 191 -0.68 -6.50 -18.84
N GLY A 192 0.53 -7.05 -18.70
CA GLY A 192 0.81 -8.45 -19.04
C GLY A 192 0.50 -8.77 -20.51
N GLY A 193 0.81 -7.86 -21.43
CA GLY A 193 0.55 -7.99 -22.86
C GLY A 193 -0.92 -7.80 -23.28
N ARG A 194 -1.79 -7.36 -22.36
CA ARG A 194 -3.22 -7.18 -22.62
C ARG A 194 -3.63 -5.72 -22.48
N ALA A 195 -4.50 -5.25 -23.39
CA ALA A 195 -5.12 -3.95 -23.28
C ALA A 195 -6.19 -3.95 -22.16
N VAL A 196 -6.19 -2.87 -21.35
CA VAL A 196 -7.19 -2.63 -20.32
C VAL A 196 -8.08 -1.47 -20.79
N PRO A 197 -9.41 -1.67 -20.96
CA PRO A 197 -10.30 -0.70 -21.60
C PRO A 197 -10.72 0.43 -20.64
N LEU A 198 -9.81 1.32 -20.28
CA LEU A 198 -10.05 2.34 -19.25
C LEU A 198 -11.14 3.34 -19.66
N LYS A 199 -11.07 3.90 -20.87
CA LYS A 199 -12.08 4.86 -21.34
C LYS A 199 -13.47 4.23 -21.41
N LYS A 200 -13.57 2.99 -21.87
CA LYS A 200 -14.84 2.25 -21.90
C LYS A 200 -15.42 2.09 -20.51
N ASN A 201 -14.59 1.75 -19.52
CA ASN A 201 -15.03 1.62 -18.12
C ASN A 201 -15.50 2.97 -17.54
N VAL A 202 -14.83 4.07 -17.90
CA VAL A 202 -15.27 5.42 -17.51
C VAL A 202 -16.63 5.75 -18.13
N ASP A 203 -16.82 5.48 -19.43
CA ASP A 203 -18.07 5.71 -20.10
C ASP A 203 -19.23 4.95 -19.46
N GLU A 204 -19.01 3.69 -19.11
CA GLU A 204 -19.98 2.86 -18.42
C GLU A 204 -20.27 3.39 -16.99
N ALA A 205 -19.23 3.75 -16.24
CA ALA A 205 -19.38 4.33 -14.90
C ALA A 205 -20.23 5.62 -14.91
N LEU A 206 -20.06 6.45 -15.93
CA LEU A 206 -20.76 7.72 -16.09
C LEU A 206 -22.20 7.58 -16.62
N THR A 207 -22.66 6.36 -16.92
CA THR A 207 -24.09 6.12 -17.20
C THR A 207 -24.96 6.20 -15.94
N ASN A 208 -24.36 6.18 -14.75
CA ASN A 208 -25.09 6.32 -13.49
C ASN A 208 -25.78 7.69 -13.42
N PRO A 209 -27.13 7.73 -13.36
CA PRO A 209 -27.89 8.98 -13.42
C PRO A 209 -27.72 9.88 -12.19
N GLU A 210 -27.17 9.35 -11.10
CA GLU A 210 -26.87 10.12 -9.88
C GLU A 210 -25.61 10.96 -10.02
N ILE A 211 -24.70 10.61 -10.94
CA ILE A 211 -23.50 11.40 -11.25
C ILE A 211 -23.89 12.58 -12.15
N LYS A 212 -23.93 13.78 -11.57
CA LYS A 212 -24.36 15.00 -12.28
C LYS A 212 -23.26 16.04 -12.43
N ASN A 213 -22.13 15.88 -11.74
CA ASN A 213 -21.10 16.92 -11.63
C ASN A 213 -19.93 16.75 -12.61
N ILE A 214 -19.84 15.61 -13.30
CA ILE A 214 -18.80 15.37 -14.30
C ILE A 214 -19.18 16.01 -15.63
N ASN A 215 -18.57 17.13 -15.93
CA ASN A 215 -18.79 17.83 -17.20
C ASN A 215 -17.70 17.54 -18.22
N LYS A 216 -16.51 17.12 -17.78
CA LYS A 216 -15.35 16.86 -18.63
C LYS A 216 -14.63 15.56 -18.23
N VAL A 217 -14.10 14.89 -19.26
CA VAL A 217 -13.19 13.74 -19.14
C VAL A 217 -11.96 14.04 -19.98
N ILE A 218 -10.79 14.10 -19.33
CA ILE A 218 -9.50 14.25 -20.03
C ILE A 218 -8.93 12.86 -20.28
N VAL A 219 -8.62 12.55 -21.54
CA VAL A 219 -8.20 11.23 -22.00
C VAL A 219 -6.75 11.26 -22.50
N PHE A 220 -5.87 10.52 -21.84
CA PHE A 220 -4.51 10.30 -22.32
C PHE A 220 -4.50 9.21 -23.39
N LYS A 221 -3.80 9.48 -24.50
CA LYS A 221 -3.64 8.52 -25.60
C LYS A 221 -2.44 7.61 -25.33
N ARG A 222 -2.67 6.45 -24.70
CA ARG A 222 -1.60 5.49 -24.37
C ARG A 222 -1.35 4.48 -25.50
N THR A 223 -2.40 3.84 -26.00
CA THR A 223 -2.29 2.79 -27.03
C THR A 223 -2.67 3.29 -28.42
N GLY A 224 -3.51 4.30 -28.50
CA GLY A 224 -4.13 4.74 -29.75
C GLY A 224 -5.27 3.83 -30.20
N GLY A 225 -5.79 2.99 -29.27
CA GLY A 225 -6.95 2.14 -29.52
C GLY A 225 -8.19 2.94 -29.88
N ASP A 226 -9.12 2.31 -30.56
CA ASP A 226 -10.39 2.91 -30.92
C ASP A 226 -11.30 3.00 -29.70
N VAL A 227 -11.75 4.21 -29.34
CA VAL A 227 -12.59 4.45 -28.17
C VAL A 227 -13.82 5.29 -28.56
N ALA A 228 -14.95 5.01 -27.89
CA ALA A 228 -16.13 5.87 -28.02
C ALA A 228 -15.79 7.31 -27.57
N TRP A 229 -16.35 8.30 -28.25
CA TRP A 229 -16.05 9.70 -28.02
C TRP A 229 -17.31 10.53 -27.84
N HIS A 230 -17.35 11.32 -26.80
CA HIS A 230 -18.45 12.23 -26.49
C HIS A 230 -17.99 13.68 -26.66
N GLU A 231 -18.28 14.28 -27.81
CA GLU A 231 -17.76 15.58 -28.28
C GLU A 231 -17.87 16.74 -27.27
N HIS A 232 -18.91 16.78 -26.45
CA HIS A 232 -19.11 17.87 -25.48
C HIS A 232 -18.47 17.59 -24.10
N ARG A 233 -18.02 16.34 -23.87
CA ARG A 233 -17.49 15.89 -22.58
C ARG A 233 -15.99 15.58 -22.65
N ASP A 234 -15.58 14.87 -23.69
CA ASP A 234 -14.24 14.30 -23.79
C ASP A 234 -13.27 15.26 -24.45
N ILE A 235 -12.05 15.29 -23.93
CA ILE A 235 -10.95 16.07 -24.51
C ILE A 235 -9.66 15.25 -24.41
N TRP A 236 -8.87 15.23 -25.48
CA TRP A 236 -7.56 14.59 -25.42
C TRP A 236 -6.59 15.37 -24.55
N TRP A 237 -5.78 14.66 -23.77
CA TRP A 237 -4.74 15.24 -22.91
C TRP A 237 -3.81 16.20 -23.68
N HIS A 238 -3.32 15.75 -24.82
CA HIS A 238 -2.42 16.55 -25.64
C HIS A 238 -3.09 17.82 -26.22
N GLU A 239 -4.38 17.78 -26.50
CA GLU A 239 -5.14 18.97 -26.93
C GLU A 239 -5.36 19.93 -25.77
N ALA A 240 -5.72 19.42 -24.59
CA ALA A 240 -5.92 20.22 -23.39
C ALA A 240 -4.65 20.94 -22.95
N THR A 241 -3.48 20.33 -23.16
CA THR A 241 -2.18 20.89 -22.74
C THR A 241 -1.47 21.71 -23.82
N ALA A 242 -1.90 21.63 -25.08
CA ALA A 242 -1.16 22.23 -26.23
C ALA A 242 -1.04 23.74 -26.18
N LYS A 243 -2.05 24.46 -25.68
CA LYS A 243 -2.16 25.90 -25.74
C LYS A 243 -2.01 26.64 -24.41
N VAL A 244 -1.81 25.89 -23.33
CA VAL A 244 -1.69 26.45 -21.98
C VAL A 244 -0.24 26.77 -21.63
N SER A 245 -0.07 27.73 -20.70
CA SER A 245 1.25 28.11 -20.20
C SER A 245 1.93 26.95 -19.46
N ALA A 246 3.27 26.93 -19.58
CA ALA A 246 4.14 26.08 -18.73
C ALA A 246 4.48 26.76 -17.38
N ASP A 247 3.90 27.90 -17.08
CA ASP A 247 4.01 28.57 -15.80
C ASP A 247 2.70 28.50 -15.04
N CYS A 248 2.75 27.91 -13.85
CA CYS A 248 1.63 27.78 -12.93
C CYS A 248 2.16 27.90 -11.50
N PRO A 249 2.11 29.06 -10.87
CA PRO A 249 2.53 29.22 -9.49
C PRO A 249 1.78 28.26 -8.56
N PRO A 250 2.48 27.64 -7.59
CA PRO A 250 1.84 26.71 -6.66
C PRO A 250 0.91 27.45 -5.69
N GLU A 251 -0.28 26.90 -5.47
CA GLU A 251 -1.26 27.42 -4.52
C GLU A 251 -0.75 27.28 -3.08
N ALA A 252 -0.89 28.34 -2.27
CA ALA A 252 -0.58 28.29 -0.85
C ALA A 252 -1.67 27.51 -0.09
N MET A 253 -1.36 26.27 0.31
CA MET A 253 -2.28 25.41 1.01
C MET A 253 -2.03 25.47 2.52
N LYS A 254 -3.10 25.52 3.32
CA LYS A 254 -2.97 25.30 4.76
C LYS A 254 -2.57 23.84 5.01
N ALA A 255 -1.84 23.59 6.11
CA ALA A 255 -1.42 22.23 6.45
C ALA A 255 -2.61 21.26 6.59
N GLU A 256 -3.76 21.73 7.05
CA GLU A 256 -4.98 20.91 7.18
C GLU A 256 -5.95 21.00 6.01
N ASP A 257 -5.58 21.66 4.90
CA ASP A 257 -6.37 21.58 3.67
C ASP A 257 -6.33 20.15 3.11
N PRO A 258 -7.46 19.60 2.63
CA PRO A 258 -7.52 18.27 2.02
C PRO A 258 -6.51 18.11 0.88
N LEU A 259 -5.82 16.96 0.87
CA LEU A 259 -4.86 16.60 -0.18
C LEU A 259 -5.44 15.55 -1.13
N PHE A 260 -5.90 14.44 -0.60
CA PHE A 260 -6.53 13.38 -1.36
C PHE A 260 -7.53 12.56 -0.54
N ILE A 261 -8.40 11.86 -1.27
CA ILE A 261 -9.33 10.87 -0.75
C ILE A 261 -8.94 9.52 -1.36
N LEU A 262 -8.72 8.52 -0.53
CA LEU A 262 -8.44 7.17 -1.00
C LEU A 262 -9.39 6.17 -0.37
N TYR A 263 -10.08 5.42 -1.20
CA TYR A 263 -11.12 4.49 -0.76
C TYR A 263 -10.55 3.15 -0.35
N THR A 264 -10.97 2.68 0.83
CA THR A 264 -10.69 1.34 1.33
C THR A 264 -11.95 0.51 1.45
N SER A 265 -11.82 -0.81 1.37
CA SER A 265 -12.94 -1.71 1.65
C SER A 265 -13.38 -1.58 3.11
N GLY A 266 -14.68 -1.40 3.32
CA GLY A 266 -15.28 -1.39 4.66
C GLY A 266 -15.82 -2.76 5.05
N SER A 267 -15.84 -3.08 6.34
CA SER A 267 -16.51 -4.27 6.88
C SER A 267 -18.02 -4.31 6.58
N THR A 268 -18.63 -3.14 6.38
CA THR A 268 -20.05 -2.97 6.08
C THR A 268 -20.41 -2.97 4.59
N GLY A 269 -19.44 -3.25 3.70
CA GLY A 269 -19.66 -3.32 2.25
C GLY A 269 -19.53 -1.99 1.50
N LYS A 270 -19.84 -0.84 2.10
CA LYS A 270 -19.62 0.47 1.46
C LYS A 270 -18.17 0.93 1.68
N PRO A 271 -17.41 1.27 0.62
CA PRO A 271 -16.06 1.81 0.75
C PRO A 271 -16.00 3.05 1.64
N LYS A 272 -14.89 3.24 2.36
CA LYS A 272 -14.60 4.42 3.18
C LYS A 272 -13.63 5.31 2.43
N GLY A 273 -13.97 6.57 2.25
CA GLY A 273 -13.05 7.59 1.71
C GLY A 273 -12.11 8.08 2.81
N VAL A 274 -10.91 7.55 2.85
CA VAL A 274 -9.87 8.01 3.78
C VAL A 274 -9.37 9.37 3.34
N LEU A 275 -9.53 10.39 4.19
CA LEU A 275 -9.08 11.76 3.91
C LEU A 275 -7.73 12.04 4.55
N HIS A 276 -6.75 12.38 3.73
CA HIS A 276 -5.47 12.92 4.16
C HIS A 276 -5.36 14.41 3.85
N THR A 277 -4.68 15.16 4.73
CA THR A 277 -4.41 16.60 4.60
C THR A 277 -2.96 16.87 4.25
N THR A 278 -2.66 18.10 3.90
CA THR A 278 -1.47 18.47 3.12
C THR A 278 -0.17 18.41 3.93
N GLY A 279 -0.10 19.09 5.08
CA GLY A 279 1.17 19.32 5.78
C GLY A 279 1.69 18.13 6.53
N GLY A 280 0.90 17.59 7.47
CA GLY A 280 1.32 16.46 8.30
C GLY A 280 1.62 15.20 7.47
N TYR A 281 0.81 14.92 6.46
CA TYR A 281 1.05 13.82 5.53
C TYR A 281 2.39 13.95 4.82
N LEU A 282 2.68 15.12 4.23
CA LEU A 282 3.92 15.32 3.47
C LEU A 282 5.16 15.23 4.35
N VAL A 283 5.13 15.84 5.55
CA VAL A 283 6.21 15.74 6.53
C VAL A 283 6.48 14.28 6.88
N TYR A 284 5.42 13.52 7.15
CA TYR A 284 5.54 12.11 7.55
C TYR A 284 6.02 11.22 6.39
N ALA A 285 5.49 11.43 5.18
CA ALA A 285 5.94 10.73 3.98
C ALA A 285 7.43 10.98 3.68
N ALA A 286 7.88 12.23 3.79
CA ALA A 286 9.28 12.59 3.57
C ALA A 286 10.20 11.99 4.63
N MET A 287 9.81 12.04 5.91
CA MET A 287 10.57 11.48 7.03
C MET A 287 10.69 9.96 6.94
N THR A 288 9.58 9.27 6.74
CA THR A 288 9.59 7.80 6.66
C THR A 288 10.36 7.33 5.43
N PHE A 289 10.20 7.96 4.29
CA PHE A 289 11.00 7.63 3.11
C PHE A 289 12.50 7.75 3.37
N LYS A 290 12.94 8.86 3.95
CA LYS A 290 14.35 9.11 4.25
C LYS A 290 14.95 8.05 5.17
N TYR A 291 14.29 7.78 6.29
CA TYR A 291 14.86 6.93 7.34
C TYR A 291 14.60 5.44 7.16
N VAL A 292 13.40 5.04 6.69
CA VAL A 292 13.08 3.63 6.51
C VAL A 292 13.85 3.01 5.37
N PHE A 293 13.96 3.73 4.25
CA PHE A 293 14.73 3.27 3.11
C PHE A 293 16.19 3.74 3.14
N ASP A 294 16.58 4.47 4.19
CA ASP A 294 17.93 5.02 4.34
C ASP A 294 18.43 5.67 3.05
N TYR A 295 17.53 6.41 2.37
CA TYR A 295 17.77 6.96 1.04
C TYR A 295 18.99 7.84 0.99
N GLN A 296 19.90 7.55 0.07
CA GLN A 296 21.10 8.33 -0.23
C GLN A 296 20.91 9.08 -1.55
N ALA A 297 21.42 10.32 -1.60
CA ALA A 297 21.26 11.16 -2.79
C ALA A 297 21.79 10.47 -4.06
N GLY A 298 20.99 10.49 -5.12
CA GLY A 298 21.33 9.89 -6.41
C GLY A 298 20.88 8.45 -6.60
N GLU A 299 20.40 7.78 -5.55
CA GLU A 299 19.88 6.42 -5.66
C GLU A 299 18.59 6.35 -6.48
N THR A 300 18.40 5.21 -7.12
CA THR A 300 17.15 4.85 -7.82
C THR A 300 16.26 4.03 -6.90
N PHE A 301 15.06 4.52 -6.67
CA PHE A 301 14.04 3.87 -5.87
C PHE A 301 12.94 3.26 -6.76
N TRP A 302 12.56 2.03 -6.49
CA TRP A 302 11.47 1.36 -7.16
C TRP A 302 10.48 0.76 -6.18
N CYS A 303 9.28 1.31 -6.16
CA CYS A 303 8.11 0.72 -5.53
C CYS A 303 7.22 0.08 -6.60
N THR A 304 6.89 -1.19 -6.43
CA THR A 304 6.07 -1.93 -7.42
C THR A 304 4.56 -1.69 -7.27
N ALA A 305 4.14 -0.87 -6.30
CA ALA A 305 2.73 -0.56 -6.07
C ALA A 305 2.15 0.35 -7.15
N ASP A 306 0.85 0.18 -7.40
CA ASP A 306 0.08 1.08 -8.25
C ASP A 306 -0.30 2.36 -7.51
N VAL A 307 -0.41 3.48 -8.25
CA VAL A 307 -0.86 4.78 -7.68
C VAL A 307 -2.30 4.74 -7.14
N GLY A 308 -3.08 3.75 -7.50
CA GLY A 308 -4.41 3.51 -6.94
C GLY A 308 -4.42 3.05 -5.47
N TRP A 309 -3.25 2.82 -4.88
CA TRP A 309 -3.06 2.42 -3.48
C TRP A 309 -2.28 3.45 -2.70
N ILE A 310 -2.44 3.45 -1.36
CA ILE A 310 -1.70 4.38 -0.51
C ILE A 310 -0.18 4.22 -0.66
N THR A 311 0.31 3.01 -0.87
CA THR A 311 1.73 2.76 -1.10
C THR A 311 2.24 3.49 -2.34
N GLY A 312 1.45 3.53 -3.41
CA GLY A 312 1.74 4.31 -4.61
C GLY A 312 1.71 5.83 -4.38
N HIS A 313 0.82 6.32 -3.54
CA HIS A 313 0.82 7.73 -3.14
C HIS A 313 2.08 8.08 -2.35
N THR A 314 2.29 7.41 -1.23
CA THR A 314 3.31 7.79 -0.24
C THR A 314 4.72 7.42 -0.69
N TYR A 315 4.93 6.22 -1.24
CA TYR A 315 6.27 5.70 -1.52
C TYR A 315 6.58 5.44 -3.00
N LEU A 316 5.71 5.87 -3.91
CA LEU A 316 6.06 5.94 -5.32
C LEU A 316 6.15 7.39 -5.79
N ILE A 317 5.26 8.27 -5.30
CA ILE A 317 5.17 9.66 -5.74
C ILE A 317 5.69 10.62 -4.67
N TYR A 318 4.99 10.82 -3.55
CA TYR A 318 5.22 11.96 -2.66
C TYR A 318 6.48 11.84 -1.81
N GLY A 319 6.71 10.72 -1.15
CA GLY A 319 7.90 10.50 -0.32
C GLY A 319 9.21 10.57 -1.11
N PRO A 320 9.35 9.81 -2.21
CA PRO A 320 10.53 9.86 -3.05
C PRO A 320 10.81 11.26 -3.64
N LEU A 321 9.82 11.87 -4.29
CA LEU A 321 9.99 13.17 -4.94
C LEU A 321 10.25 14.29 -3.95
N ALA A 322 9.62 14.28 -2.77
CA ALA A 322 9.92 15.24 -1.70
C ALA A 322 11.38 15.16 -1.25
N ASN A 323 11.99 13.98 -1.31
CA ASN A 323 13.42 13.78 -1.03
C ASN A 323 14.34 14.00 -2.26
N GLY A 324 13.79 14.36 -3.41
CA GLY A 324 14.54 14.51 -4.65
C GLY A 324 15.06 13.18 -5.21
N ALA A 325 14.42 12.07 -4.87
CA ALA A 325 14.76 10.74 -5.36
C ALA A 325 14.27 10.51 -6.78
N LYS A 326 15.00 9.67 -7.49
CA LYS A 326 14.61 9.12 -8.79
C LYS A 326 13.70 7.91 -8.53
N THR A 327 12.45 7.98 -8.98
CA THR A 327 11.44 6.93 -8.76
C THR A 327 11.02 6.26 -10.05
N ILE A 328 10.77 4.95 -10.00
CA ILE A 328 10.36 4.16 -11.17
C ILE A 328 8.85 3.92 -11.12
N LEU A 329 8.15 4.30 -12.20
CA LEU A 329 6.78 3.90 -12.49
C LEU A 329 6.81 2.71 -13.44
N PHE A 330 6.29 1.58 -13.01
CA PHE A 330 6.27 0.34 -13.78
C PHE A 330 4.84 0.01 -14.23
N GLU A 331 4.59 0.05 -15.55
CA GLU A 331 3.27 -0.27 -16.11
C GLU A 331 3.01 -1.78 -16.18
N GLY A 332 4.07 -2.60 -16.18
CA GLY A 332 4.00 -4.04 -16.36
C GLY A 332 3.62 -4.85 -15.11
N VAL A 333 3.86 -6.13 -15.20
CA VAL A 333 3.76 -7.09 -14.10
C VAL A 333 5.11 -7.79 -13.87
N PRO A 334 5.38 -8.27 -12.65
CA PRO A 334 6.71 -8.78 -12.28
C PRO A 334 7.21 -10.00 -13.06
N ASN A 335 6.31 -10.73 -13.71
CA ASN A 335 6.58 -12.00 -14.40
C ASN A 335 6.20 -11.99 -15.89
N TYR A 336 6.11 -10.82 -16.51
CA TYR A 336 5.80 -10.70 -17.94
C TYR A 336 6.80 -9.75 -18.63
N PRO A 337 7.30 -10.06 -19.83
CA PRO A 337 7.06 -11.29 -20.61
C PRO A 337 7.76 -12.54 -20.04
N ASP A 338 8.77 -12.35 -19.20
CA ASP A 338 9.58 -13.42 -18.62
C ASP A 338 9.50 -13.43 -17.09
N THR A 339 9.71 -14.58 -16.48
CA THR A 339 9.66 -14.77 -15.02
C THR A 339 10.66 -13.90 -14.27
N ASN A 340 11.82 -13.56 -14.87
CA ASN A 340 12.87 -12.72 -14.29
C ASN A 340 12.66 -11.21 -14.56
N ARG A 341 11.49 -10.80 -15.04
CA ARG A 341 11.20 -9.41 -15.43
C ARG A 341 11.54 -8.40 -14.33
N MET A 342 11.19 -8.69 -13.08
CA MET A 342 11.51 -7.80 -11.95
C MET A 342 13.03 -7.63 -11.80
N SER A 343 13.78 -8.72 -11.87
CA SER A 343 15.24 -8.68 -11.76
C SER A 343 15.90 -7.98 -12.95
N GLN A 344 15.34 -8.10 -14.15
CA GLN A 344 15.78 -7.35 -15.34
C GLN A 344 15.58 -5.84 -15.17
N VAL A 345 14.45 -5.40 -14.60
CA VAL A 345 14.20 -3.98 -14.33
C VAL A 345 15.21 -3.44 -13.31
N VAL A 346 15.53 -4.22 -12.28
CA VAL A 346 16.57 -3.86 -11.30
C VAL A 346 17.90 -3.61 -11.99
N ASP A 347 18.34 -4.52 -12.84
CA ASP A 347 19.63 -4.37 -13.55
C ASP A 347 19.59 -3.25 -14.59
N LYS A 348 18.51 -3.14 -15.36
CA LYS A 348 18.35 -2.12 -16.42
C LYS A 348 18.46 -0.70 -15.85
N HIS A 349 17.79 -0.43 -14.76
CA HIS A 349 17.70 0.91 -14.17
C HIS A 349 18.61 1.10 -12.96
N GLN A 350 19.48 0.12 -12.65
CA GLN A 350 20.39 0.16 -11.52
C GLN A 350 19.67 0.52 -10.21
N VAL A 351 18.60 -0.22 -9.90
CA VAL A 351 17.78 0.02 -8.73
C VAL A 351 18.57 -0.22 -7.45
N ASN A 352 18.58 0.75 -6.56
CA ASN A 352 19.26 0.68 -5.26
C ASN A 352 18.33 0.26 -4.14
N ILE A 353 17.06 0.64 -4.25
CA ILE A 353 16.03 0.37 -3.23
C ILE A 353 14.80 -0.21 -3.92
N LEU A 354 14.43 -1.43 -3.54
CA LEU A 354 13.27 -2.15 -4.07
C LEU A 354 12.22 -2.35 -2.97
N TYR A 355 10.99 -1.90 -3.21
CA TYR A 355 9.88 -2.02 -2.28
C TYR A 355 8.69 -2.71 -2.94
N THR A 356 8.34 -3.92 -2.47
CA THR A 356 7.34 -4.76 -3.11
C THR A 356 6.49 -5.55 -2.10
N ALA A 357 5.46 -6.24 -2.59
CA ALA A 357 4.52 -6.97 -1.74
C ALA A 357 4.91 -8.46 -1.60
N PRO A 358 4.62 -9.10 -0.45
CA PRO A 358 4.83 -10.53 -0.24
C PRO A 358 4.17 -11.43 -1.29
N THR A 359 3.01 -11.04 -1.79
CA THR A 359 2.35 -11.76 -2.90
C THR A 359 3.23 -11.85 -4.16
N ALA A 360 3.89 -10.75 -4.55
CA ALA A 360 4.83 -10.76 -5.68
C ALA A 360 6.06 -11.62 -5.36
N ILE A 361 6.57 -11.53 -4.13
CA ILE A 361 7.72 -12.33 -3.69
C ILE A 361 7.40 -13.83 -3.75
N ARG A 362 6.26 -14.26 -3.21
CA ARG A 362 5.83 -15.66 -3.26
C ARG A 362 5.62 -16.17 -4.69
N ALA A 363 5.03 -15.34 -5.56
CA ALA A 363 4.85 -15.69 -6.96
C ALA A 363 6.20 -15.94 -7.69
N LEU A 364 7.21 -15.16 -7.36
CA LEU A 364 8.56 -15.35 -7.90
C LEU A 364 9.28 -16.54 -7.23
N MET A 365 9.13 -16.70 -5.92
CA MET A 365 9.68 -17.83 -5.16
C MET A 365 9.20 -19.16 -5.72
N ALA A 366 7.93 -19.27 -6.13
CA ALA A 366 7.39 -20.46 -6.77
C ALA A 366 8.06 -20.81 -8.11
N LYS A 367 8.79 -19.86 -8.73
CA LYS A 367 9.57 -20.06 -9.95
C LYS A 367 11.06 -20.33 -9.68
N GLY A 368 11.48 -20.24 -8.42
CA GLY A 368 12.86 -20.53 -8.00
C GLY A 368 13.90 -19.65 -8.73
N ASP A 369 14.98 -20.28 -9.20
CA ASP A 369 16.11 -19.59 -9.84
C ASP A 369 15.76 -18.90 -11.17
N GLU A 370 14.67 -19.29 -11.82
CA GLU A 370 14.21 -18.62 -13.05
C GLU A 370 13.85 -17.15 -12.81
N ALA A 371 13.43 -16.79 -11.57
CA ALA A 371 13.11 -15.41 -11.21
C ALA A 371 14.32 -14.46 -11.23
N VAL A 372 15.55 -15.01 -11.25
CA VAL A 372 16.80 -14.23 -11.21
C VAL A 372 17.76 -14.58 -12.34
N LYS A 373 17.34 -15.45 -13.26
CA LYS A 373 18.16 -15.95 -14.35
C LYS A 373 18.74 -14.80 -15.19
N GLU A 374 20.02 -14.90 -15.52
CA GLU A 374 20.73 -13.92 -16.34
C GLU A 374 20.73 -12.49 -15.79
N THR A 375 20.57 -12.31 -14.48
CA THR A 375 20.58 -11.01 -13.80
C THR A 375 21.52 -11.01 -12.61
N HIS A 376 22.04 -9.83 -12.25
CA HIS A 376 23.04 -9.70 -11.19
C HIS A 376 22.51 -8.97 -9.96
N ARG A 377 21.65 -7.97 -10.12
CA ARG A 377 21.06 -7.13 -9.06
C ARG A 377 22.09 -6.50 -8.11
N ASN A 378 23.30 -6.23 -8.63
CA ASN A 378 24.41 -5.72 -7.83
C ASN A 378 24.18 -4.32 -7.28
N SER A 379 23.26 -3.55 -7.89
CA SER A 379 22.90 -2.21 -7.44
C SER A 379 22.02 -2.19 -6.20
N LEU A 380 21.32 -3.29 -5.88
CA LEU A 380 20.44 -3.34 -4.73
C LEU A 380 21.20 -3.15 -3.42
N ARG A 381 20.75 -2.16 -2.63
CA ARG A 381 21.29 -1.84 -1.31
C ARG A 381 20.28 -2.13 -0.20
N ILE A 382 19.03 -1.77 -0.42
CA ILE A 382 17.91 -1.97 0.51
C ILE A 382 16.75 -2.64 -0.24
N MET A 383 16.08 -3.55 0.43
CA MET A 383 14.81 -4.12 -0.02
C MET A 383 13.73 -3.89 1.02
N GLY A 384 12.47 -3.88 0.61
CA GLY A 384 11.35 -3.73 1.53
C GLY A 384 10.17 -4.60 1.16
N SER A 385 9.32 -4.84 2.15
CA SER A 385 8.08 -5.61 2.05
C SER A 385 6.90 -4.81 2.59
N VAL A 386 5.77 -4.84 1.92
CA VAL A 386 4.59 -4.03 2.22
C VAL A 386 3.27 -4.72 1.85
N GLY A 387 2.22 -4.38 2.60
CA GLY A 387 0.83 -4.64 2.26
C GLY A 387 0.20 -5.81 2.97
N GLU A 388 0.99 -6.79 3.37
CA GLU A 388 0.58 -7.94 4.17
C GLU A 388 1.78 -8.49 4.97
N PRO A 389 1.56 -9.28 6.03
CA PRO A 389 2.65 -9.95 6.70
C PRO A 389 3.40 -10.89 5.74
N ILE A 390 4.73 -10.85 5.79
CA ILE A 390 5.57 -11.78 5.03
C ILE A 390 5.93 -12.98 5.92
N ASN A 391 5.73 -14.18 5.41
CA ASN A 391 6.16 -15.38 6.12
C ASN A 391 7.70 -15.52 6.09
N PRO A 392 8.32 -16.13 7.12
CA PRO A 392 9.77 -16.24 7.23
C PRO A 392 10.45 -16.87 6.01
N GLU A 393 9.85 -17.88 5.39
CA GLU A 393 10.42 -18.58 4.23
C GLU A 393 10.50 -17.66 3.01
N ALA A 394 9.44 -16.89 2.73
CA ALA A 394 9.44 -15.91 1.64
C ALA A 394 10.41 -14.76 1.93
N TRP A 395 10.52 -14.31 3.19
CA TRP A 395 11.48 -13.32 3.62
C TRP A 395 12.92 -13.80 3.38
N GLU A 396 13.25 -15.04 3.79
CA GLU A 396 14.58 -15.61 3.58
C GLU A 396 14.90 -15.84 2.11
N TRP A 397 13.94 -16.31 1.32
CA TRP A 397 14.12 -16.43 -0.13
C TRP A 397 14.39 -15.06 -0.77
N TYR A 398 13.63 -14.05 -0.40
CA TYR A 398 13.79 -12.68 -0.89
C TYR A 398 15.17 -12.14 -0.55
N TYR A 399 15.62 -12.32 0.70
CA TYR A 399 16.95 -11.93 1.15
C TYR A 399 18.06 -12.65 0.41
N LYS A 400 17.99 -13.98 0.30
CA LYS A 400 19.02 -14.82 -0.30
C LYS A 400 19.06 -14.69 -1.82
N THR A 401 17.90 -14.78 -2.48
CA THR A 401 17.80 -14.90 -3.94
C THR A 401 17.78 -13.54 -4.64
N ILE A 402 16.89 -12.64 -4.24
CA ILE A 402 16.80 -11.31 -4.87
C ILE A 402 17.92 -10.41 -4.32
N GLY A 403 18.14 -10.39 -3.02
CA GLY A 403 19.07 -9.53 -2.32
C GLY A 403 20.53 -10.01 -2.29
N ASN A 404 20.83 -11.19 -2.85
CA ASN A 404 22.19 -11.77 -2.87
C ASN A 404 22.84 -11.83 -1.46
N GLU A 405 22.03 -12.00 -0.41
CA GLU A 405 22.45 -11.97 1.02
C GLU A 405 23.15 -10.66 1.45
N LYS A 406 23.03 -9.59 0.67
CA LYS A 406 23.68 -8.29 0.90
C LYS A 406 22.74 -7.21 1.35
N SER A 407 21.52 -7.22 0.81
CA SER A 407 20.54 -6.14 0.99
C SER A 407 19.60 -6.46 2.15
N PRO A 408 19.60 -5.68 3.24
CA PRO A 408 18.65 -5.88 4.33
C PRO A 408 17.23 -5.60 3.85
N ILE A 409 16.26 -6.27 4.51
CA ILE A 409 14.85 -6.11 4.24
C ILE A 409 14.22 -5.25 5.33
N VAL A 410 13.58 -4.15 4.92
CA VAL A 410 12.66 -3.40 5.77
C VAL A 410 11.26 -3.98 5.60
N ASP A 411 10.82 -4.74 6.60
CA ASP A 411 9.46 -5.29 6.67
C ASP A 411 8.58 -4.27 7.36
N THR A 412 7.64 -3.69 6.62
CA THR A 412 6.90 -2.52 7.06
C THR A 412 5.44 -2.84 7.36
N TRP A 413 4.95 -2.35 8.49
CA TRP A 413 3.52 -2.38 8.78
C TRP A 413 2.95 -0.96 8.83
N TRP A 414 1.87 -0.77 8.09
CA TRP A 414 1.09 0.45 8.04
C TRP A 414 -0.20 0.25 7.23
N GLN A 415 -1.02 1.26 7.15
CA GLN A 415 -2.35 1.20 6.55
C GLN A 415 -2.59 2.45 5.68
N THR A 416 -3.63 2.42 4.84
CA THR A 416 -4.12 3.62 4.14
C THR A 416 -4.42 4.74 5.13
N GLU A 417 -5.02 4.40 6.25
CA GLU A 417 -5.38 5.27 7.35
C GLU A 417 -4.19 5.94 8.03
N THR A 418 -3.05 5.29 8.04
CA THR A 418 -1.85 5.81 8.72
C THR A 418 -1.03 6.77 7.87
N GLY A 419 -1.26 6.79 6.55
CA GLY A 419 -0.59 7.68 5.59
C GLY A 419 0.87 7.37 5.32
N GLY A 420 1.53 6.65 6.23
CA GLY A 420 2.90 6.21 6.12
C GLY A 420 3.21 5.09 7.12
N ILE A 421 4.44 4.60 7.07
CA ILE A 421 4.94 3.44 7.83
C ILE A 421 4.94 3.74 9.32
N LEU A 422 4.38 2.84 10.14
CA LEU A 422 4.33 2.97 11.60
C LEU A 422 5.29 2.03 12.34
N ILE A 423 5.43 0.78 11.89
CA ILE A 423 6.31 -0.21 12.52
C ILE A 423 7.22 -0.79 11.44
N THR A 424 8.53 -0.77 11.68
CA THR A 424 9.53 -1.08 10.67
C THR A 424 10.93 -1.17 11.27
N PRO A 425 11.84 -1.97 10.73
CA PRO A 425 13.26 -1.80 11.01
C PRO A 425 13.81 -0.54 10.31
N LEU A 426 14.88 0.03 10.86
CA LEU A 426 15.75 0.97 10.16
C LEU A 426 17.04 0.25 9.77
N PRO A 427 17.49 0.35 8.51
CA PRO A 427 18.58 -0.48 8.00
C PRO A 427 19.90 -0.41 8.76
N GLY A 428 20.23 0.78 9.30
CA GLY A 428 21.44 1.01 10.09
C GLY A 428 21.30 0.79 11.60
N ALA A 429 20.08 0.53 12.10
CA ALA A 429 19.79 0.54 13.53
C ALA A 429 19.25 -0.79 14.07
N THR A 430 18.60 -1.60 13.23
CA THR A 430 17.77 -2.72 13.70
C THR A 430 18.28 -4.04 13.19
N ASP A 431 18.62 -4.96 14.08
CA ASP A 431 18.82 -6.36 13.72
C ASP A 431 17.49 -6.98 13.26
N LEU A 432 17.51 -7.77 12.20
CA LEU A 432 16.31 -8.26 11.55
C LEU A 432 15.95 -9.66 12.02
N LYS A 433 14.65 -9.92 12.14
CA LYS A 433 14.06 -11.25 12.33
C LYS A 433 13.07 -11.52 11.19
N PRO A 434 13.22 -12.59 10.41
CA PRO A 434 12.34 -12.90 9.29
C PRO A 434 10.85 -12.87 9.66
N GLY A 435 10.07 -12.03 9.00
CA GLY A 435 8.64 -11.87 9.24
C GLY A 435 8.24 -10.88 10.34
N SER A 436 9.20 -10.25 11.01
CA SER A 436 8.92 -9.21 12.01
C SER A 436 8.98 -7.80 11.41
N ALA A 437 7.94 -7.00 11.67
CA ALA A 437 7.97 -5.56 11.40
C ALA A 437 8.83 -4.77 12.40
N THR A 438 9.31 -5.41 13.45
CA THR A 438 10.26 -4.98 14.46
C THR A 438 9.80 -3.82 15.36
N ARG A 439 10.26 -2.59 15.17
CA ARG A 439 10.14 -1.50 16.14
C ARG A 439 9.30 -0.34 15.61
N PRO A 440 8.68 0.49 16.48
CA PRO A 440 7.93 1.67 16.05
C PRO A 440 8.82 2.73 15.41
N PHE A 441 8.28 3.42 14.40
CA PHE A 441 8.89 4.62 13.84
C PHE A 441 8.73 5.82 14.81
N PHE A 442 9.46 6.90 14.58
CA PHE A 442 9.45 8.09 15.42
C PHE A 442 8.05 8.65 15.61
N GLY A 443 7.70 8.94 16.87
CA GLY A 443 6.42 9.48 17.28
C GLY A 443 5.28 8.46 17.35
N VAL A 444 5.50 7.23 16.95
CA VAL A 444 4.48 6.17 16.97
C VAL A 444 4.55 5.40 18.29
N GLN A 445 3.42 5.30 18.99
CA GLN A 445 3.29 4.63 20.27
C GLN A 445 2.35 3.42 20.16
N PRO A 446 2.82 2.26 19.65
CA PRO A 446 2.01 1.07 19.59
C PRO A 446 1.88 0.43 20.97
N ALA A 447 0.72 -0.17 21.22
CA ALA A 447 0.48 -1.02 22.37
C ALA A 447 -0.32 -2.26 21.98
N LEU A 448 -0.19 -3.30 22.76
CA LEU A 448 -1.06 -4.48 22.67
C LEU A 448 -2.06 -4.44 23.81
N VAL A 449 -3.33 -4.61 23.49
CA VAL A 449 -4.40 -4.63 24.46
C VAL A 449 -5.17 -5.95 24.38
N ASP A 450 -5.69 -6.37 25.52
CA ASP A 450 -6.61 -7.48 25.60
C ASP A 450 -8.01 -7.11 25.06
N ASN A 451 -8.97 -8.01 25.14
CA ASN A 451 -10.33 -7.76 24.65
C ASN A 451 -11.12 -6.74 25.50
N MET A 452 -10.64 -6.42 26.70
CA MET A 452 -11.23 -5.41 27.58
C MET A 452 -10.59 -4.02 27.37
N GLY A 453 -9.52 -3.95 26.56
CA GLY A 453 -8.79 -2.72 26.29
C GLY A 453 -7.69 -2.40 27.30
N GLU A 454 -7.34 -3.37 28.16
CA GLU A 454 -6.23 -3.22 29.08
C GLU A 454 -4.89 -3.48 28.38
N ILE A 455 -3.93 -2.57 28.59
CA ILE A 455 -2.60 -2.70 28.00
C ILE A 455 -1.87 -3.88 28.65
N VAL A 456 -1.31 -4.75 27.80
CA VAL A 456 -0.52 -5.91 28.24
C VAL A 456 0.96 -5.66 27.94
N ASP A 457 1.78 -5.67 28.99
CA ASP A 457 3.21 -5.44 28.90
C ASP A 457 4.01 -6.74 28.59
N GLY A 458 5.28 -6.54 28.17
CA GLY A 458 6.23 -7.62 27.92
C GLY A 458 5.95 -8.40 26.63
N ALA A 459 6.46 -9.63 26.58
CA ALA A 459 6.20 -10.55 25.48
C ALA A 459 4.76 -11.07 25.55
N THR A 460 3.94 -10.72 24.55
CA THR A 460 2.49 -11.00 24.58
C THR A 460 1.89 -10.90 23.17
N GLU A 461 0.64 -11.34 23.08
CA GLU A 461 -0.23 -11.13 21.90
C GLU A 461 -1.47 -10.31 22.30
N GLY A 462 -2.00 -9.55 21.35
CA GLY A 462 -3.19 -8.74 21.59
C GLY A 462 -3.68 -7.99 20.36
N ASN A 463 -4.66 -7.14 20.60
CA ASN A 463 -5.12 -6.20 19.60
C ASN A 463 -4.12 -5.06 19.51
N LEU A 464 -3.69 -4.72 18.29
CA LEU A 464 -2.75 -3.62 18.08
C LEU A 464 -3.49 -2.28 18.08
N VAL A 465 -3.08 -1.39 18.98
CA VAL A 465 -3.58 -0.03 19.07
C VAL A 465 -2.43 0.97 19.01
N ILE A 466 -2.73 2.20 18.62
CA ILE A 466 -1.78 3.32 18.68
C ILE A 466 -2.29 4.33 19.71
N LEU A 467 -1.44 4.70 20.67
CA LEU A 467 -1.84 5.47 21.85
C LEU A 467 -1.91 6.97 21.60
N ASP A 468 -1.21 7.48 20.60
CA ASP A 468 -1.16 8.90 20.30
C ASP A 468 -1.05 9.15 18.79
N SER A 469 -1.44 10.35 18.35
CA SER A 469 -1.43 10.76 16.95
C SER A 469 -0.01 10.96 16.39
N TRP A 470 0.12 10.80 15.09
CA TRP A 470 1.31 11.08 14.28
C TRP A 470 0.93 11.96 13.07
N PRO A 471 1.87 12.71 12.48
CA PRO A 471 1.52 13.69 11.45
C PRO A 471 0.80 13.13 10.21
N GLY A 472 1.13 11.88 9.82
CA GLY A 472 0.55 11.22 8.64
C GLY A 472 -0.81 10.55 8.85
N GLN A 473 -1.37 10.62 10.07
CA GLN A 473 -2.67 10.01 10.38
C GLN A 473 -3.79 10.61 9.54
N MET A 474 -4.71 9.77 9.05
CA MET A 474 -5.93 10.25 8.40
C MET A 474 -6.70 11.22 9.31
N ARG A 475 -7.37 12.20 8.71
CA ARG A 475 -8.12 13.19 9.48
C ARG A 475 -9.56 12.78 9.73
N THR A 476 -10.15 12.07 8.77
CA THR A 476 -11.54 11.61 8.88
C THR A 476 -11.88 10.64 7.74
N VAL A 477 -13.06 10.05 7.80
CA VAL A 477 -13.74 9.49 6.63
C VAL A 477 -14.44 10.64 5.92
N TYR A 478 -14.19 10.81 4.64
CA TYR A 478 -14.75 11.90 3.84
C TYR A 478 -16.27 11.94 3.92
N GLY A 479 -16.80 13.07 4.36
CA GLY A 479 -18.24 13.29 4.51
C GLY A 479 -18.90 12.54 5.68
N ASP A 480 -18.14 11.79 6.52
CA ASP A 480 -18.71 10.94 7.57
C ASP A 480 -17.74 10.80 8.77
N HIS A 481 -17.62 11.86 9.56
CA HIS A 481 -16.76 11.87 10.75
C HIS A 481 -17.22 10.90 11.84
N ASP A 482 -18.52 10.72 11.99
CA ASP A 482 -19.08 9.76 12.96
C ASP A 482 -18.63 8.33 12.64
N ARG A 483 -18.60 7.97 11.36
CA ARG A 483 -18.08 6.67 10.92
C ARG A 483 -16.58 6.52 11.22
N PHE A 484 -15.82 7.59 11.12
CA PHE A 484 -14.41 7.60 11.49
C PHE A 484 -14.23 7.30 12.99
N GLU A 485 -14.92 8.04 13.87
CA GLU A 485 -14.87 7.78 15.31
C GLU A 485 -15.36 6.37 15.64
N GLN A 486 -16.47 5.95 15.07
CA GLN A 486 -17.04 4.62 15.31
C GLN A 486 -16.11 3.50 14.87
N THR A 487 -15.45 3.64 13.72
CA THR A 487 -14.58 2.59 13.18
C THR A 487 -13.28 2.42 13.97
N TYR A 488 -12.64 3.53 14.37
CA TYR A 488 -11.27 3.49 14.86
C TYR A 488 -11.12 3.82 16.35
N PHE A 489 -12.14 4.39 17.01
CA PHE A 489 -12.02 4.87 18.40
C PHE A 489 -13.13 4.34 19.32
N SER A 490 -14.15 3.64 18.81
CA SER A 490 -15.23 3.16 19.66
C SER A 490 -14.90 1.86 20.41
N THR A 491 -14.06 0.99 19.82
CA THR A 491 -13.71 -0.31 20.40
C THR A 491 -12.84 -0.15 21.63
N PHE A 492 -11.79 0.66 21.53
CA PHE A 492 -10.87 0.96 22.63
C PHE A 492 -10.80 2.48 22.83
N LYS A 493 -11.40 2.96 23.93
CA LYS A 493 -11.53 4.40 24.18
C LYS A 493 -10.17 5.07 24.37
N GLY A 494 -9.98 6.21 23.70
CA GLY A 494 -8.74 6.97 23.77
C GLY A 494 -7.56 6.37 23.01
N MET A 495 -7.80 5.36 22.19
CA MET A 495 -6.79 4.65 21.40
C MET A 495 -7.24 4.49 19.96
N TYR A 496 -6.31 4.67 19.01
CA TYR A 496 -6.58 4.30 17.61
C TYR A 496 -6.51 2.79 17.46
N PHE A 497 -7.64 2.17 17.14
CA PHE A 497 -7.72 0.73 16.89
C PHE A 497 -7.39 0.41 15.43
N THR A 498 -6.31 -0.33 15.22
CA THR A 498 -5.83 -0.65 13.87
C THR A 498 -6.65 -1.71 13.15
N GLY A 499 -7.45 -2.50 13.89
CA GLY A 499 -8.12 -3.68 13.37
C GLY A 499 -7.19 -4.86 13.08
N ASP A 500 -5.90 -4.74 13.44
CA ASP A 500 -4.92 -5.82 13.34
C ASP A 500 -4.57 -6.40 14.72
N GLY A 501 -4.29 -7.68 14.75
CA GLY A 501 -3.66 -8.35 15.87
C GLY A 501 -2.14 -8.35 15.69
N ALA A 502 -1.42 -8.35 16.79
CA ALA A 502 0.02 -8.46 16.78
C ALA A 502 0.54 -9.22 18.01
N ARG A 503 1.74 -9.77 17.86
CA ARG A 503 2.54 -10.36 18.93
C ARG A 503 3.78 -9.48 19.14
N ARG A 504 4.17 -9.29 20.38
CA ARG A 504 5.44 -8.67 20.74
C ARG A 504 6.32 -9.73 21.41
N ASP A 505 7.57 -9.88 20.96
CA ASP A 505 8.51 -10.81 21.55
C ASP A 505 9.31 -10.21 22.72
N GLU A 506 10.24 -10.98 23.30
CA GLU A 506 11.07 -10.60 24.44
C GLU A 506 12.02 -9.42 24.14
N ASP A 507 12.39 -9.23 22.86
CA ASP A 507 13.22 -8.11 22.40
C ASP A 507 12.38 -6.86 22.09
N GLY A 508 11.06 -6.92 22.28
CA GLY A 508 10.13 -5.83 22.00
C GLY A 508 9.76 -5.70 20.53
N TYR A 509 10.05 -6.70 19.70
CA TYR A 509 9.75 -6.70 18.27
C TYR A 509 8.31 -7.11 18.00
N TYR A 510 7.64 -6.37 17.11
CA TYR A 510 6.26 -6.60 16.71
C TYR A 510 6.17 -7.54 15.50
N TRP A 511 5.26 -8.50 15.62
CA TRP A 511 4.89 -9.45 14.59
C TRP A 511 3.40 -9.28 14.32
N ILE A 512 3.02 -8.93 13.10
CA ILE A 512 1.61 -8.77 12.74
C ILE A 512 1.01 -10.16 12.51
N THR A 513 -0.04 -10.49 13.26
CA THR A 513 -0.69 -11.81 13.22
C THR A 513 -1.90 -11.86 12.28
N GLY A 514 -2.29 -10.71 11.72
CA GLY A 514 -3.38 -10.57 10.76
C GLY A 514 -4.50 -9.68 11.26
N ARG A 515 -5.58 -9.61 10.48
CA ARG A 515 -6.79 -8.84 10.85
C ARG A 515 -7.48 -9.48 12.05
N VAL A 516 -7.98 -8.64 12.96
CA VAL A 516 -8.73 -9.14 14.14
C VAL A 516 -10.00 -9.91 13.71
N ASP A 517 -10.63 -9.50 12.61
CA ASP A 517 -11.77 -10.21 12.01
C ASP A 517 -11.38 -11.58 11.43
N ASP A 518 -10.11 -11.81 11.17
CA ASP A 518 -9.54 -13.06 10.63
C ASP A 518 -8.89 -13.93 11.72
N VAL A 519 -9.05 -13.57 12.99
CA VAL A 519 -8.59 -14.38 14.12
C VAL A 519 -9.55 -15.54 14.34
N LEU A 520 -8.99 -16.73 14.53
CA LEU A 520 -9.71 -17.97 14.81
C LEU A 520 -9.82 -18.20 16.32
N ASN A 521 -10.99 -18.62 16.78
CA ASN A 521 -11.20 -19.10 18.15
C ASN A 521 -11.49 -20.61 18.13
N VAL A 522 -10.44 -21.41 18.20
CA VAL A 522 -10.52 -22.86 18.14
C VAL A 522 -10.35 -23.45 19.54
N SER A 523 -11.37 -24.11 20.07
CA SER A 523 -11.34 -24.72 21.40
C SER A 523 -10.91 -23.76 22.52
N GLY A 524 -11.32 -22.48 22.43
CA GLY A 524 -10.97 -21.44 23.40
C GLY A 524 -9.58 -20.82 23.21
N HIS A 525 -8.83 -21.22 22.19
CA HIS A 525 -7.54 -20.64 21.86
C HIS A 525 -7.68 -19.68 20.68
N ARG A 526 -7.13 -18.50 20.85
CA ARG A 526 -7.08 -17.46 19.82
C ARG A 526 -5.84 -17.68 18.94
N MET A 527 -6.03 -17.84 17.64
CA MET A 527 -4.95 -18.05 16.68
C MET A 527 -5.13 -17.12 15.48
N GLY A 528 -4.03 -16.53 15.00
CA GLY A 528 -4.03 -15.79 13.76
C GLY A 528 -4.10 -16.70 12.53
N THR A 529 -4.90 -16.36 11.53
CA THR A 529 -4.89 -17.10 10.26
C THR A 529 -3.51 -17.10 9.62
N ALA A 530 -2.78 -16.01 9.73
CA ALA A 530 -1.45 -15.83 9.16
C ALA A 530 -0.42 -16.85 9.69
N GLU A 531 -0.52 -17.26 10.95
CA GLU A 531 0.39 -18.26 11.54
C GLU A 531 0.18 -19.63 10.89
N ILE A 532 -1.08 -20.03 10.69
CA ILE A 532 -1.42 -21.30 10.06
C ILE A 532 -1.08 -21.26 8.56
N GLU A 533 -1.36 -20.14 7.90
CA GLU A 533 -1.00 -19.91 6.49
C GLU A 533 0.51 -20.00 6.27
N SER A 534 1.31 -19.40 7.16
CA SER A 534 2.78 -19.50 7.13
C SER A 534 3.26 -20.94 7.27
N ALA A 535 2.71 -21.69 8.23
CA ALA A 535 3.06 -23.10 8.39
C ALA A 535 2.67 -23.93 7.16
N LEU A 536 1.53 -23.66 6.53
CA LEU A 536 1.12 -24.34 5.30
C LEU A 536 2.09 -24.03 4.15
N VAL A 537 2.45 -22.77 3.93
CA VAL A 537 3.34 -22.36 2.84
C VAL A 537 4.79 -22.83 3.07
N ALA A 538 5.20 -23.05 4.31
CA ALA A 538 6.50 -23.67 4.63
C ALA A 538 6.61 -25.13 4.20
N PHE A 539 5.50 -25.77 3.82
CA PHE A 539 5.51 -27.10 3.22
C PHE A 539 5.87 -27.03 1.74
N ASP A 540 6.91 -27.72 1.33
CA ASP A 540 7.59 -27.60 0.02
C ASP A 540 6.69 -27.78 -1.22
N LYS A 541 5.52 -28.37 -1.07
CA LYS A 541 4.56 -28.64 -2.16
C LYS A 541 3.46 -27.57 -2.28
N ILE A 542 3.38 -26.61 -1.35
CA ILE A 542 2.32 -25.60 -1.28
C ILE A 542 2.83 -24.25 -1.80
N ALA A 543 2.14 -23.69 -2.78
CA ALA A 543 2.44 -22.36 -3.34
C ALA A 543 1.81 -21.23 -2.52
N GLU A 544 0.53 -21.39 -2.16
CA GLU A 544 -0.21 -20.39 -1.39
C GLU A 544 -1.25 -21.07 -0.49
N ALA A 545 -1.60 -20.39 0.59
CA ALA A 545 -2.68 -20.82 1.48
C ALA A 545 -3.48 -19.63 2.01
N ALA A 546 -4.77 -19.82 2.19
CA ALA A 546 -5.64 -18.88 2.89
C ALA A 546 -6.52 -19.65 3.88
N VAL A 547 -6.58 -19.17 5.11
CA VAL A 547 -7.29 -19.84 6.21
C VAL A 547 -8.46 -18.97 6.66
N VAL A 548 -9.60 -19.63 6.90
CA VAL A 548 -10.78 -19.00 7.48
C VAL A 548 -11.38 -19.88 8.57
N GLY A 549 -12.02 -19.26 9.55
CA GLY A 549 -12.81 -19.97 10.56
C GLY A 549 -14.22 -20.21 10.08
N VAL A 550 -14.73 -21.41 10.29
CA VAL A 550 -16.13 -21.77 10.09
C VAL A 550 -16.75 -22.24 11.41
N PRO A 551 -18.05 -22.00 11.65
CA PRO A 551 -18.70 -22.48 12.88
C PRO A 551 -18.54 -23.99 13.08
N HIS A 552 -18.28 -24.40 14.32
CA HIS A 552 -18.15 -25.80 14.71
C HIS A 552 -18.74 -26.01 16.10
N ASP A 553 -19.65 -27.00 16.24
CA ASP A 553 -20.46 -27.22 17.45
C ASP A 553 -19.63 -27.47 18.72
N ILE A 554 -18.46 -28.11 18.57
CA ILE A 554 -17.61 -28.48 19.72
C ILE A 554 -16.46 -27.50 19.93
N LYS A 555 -15.81 -27.07 18.85
CA LYS A 555 -14.60 -26.24 18.91
C LYS A 555 -14.89 -24.73 18.91
N GLY A 556 -16.16 -24.33 18.76
CA GLY A 556 -16.54 -22.96 18.46
C GLY A 556 -16.27 -22.61 16.99
N GLN A 557 -15.03 -22.77 16.54
CA GLN A 557 -14.64 -22.66 15.12
C GLN A 557 -13.78 -23.85 14.70
N ALA A 558 -13.98 -24.30 13.47
CA ALA A 558 -13.09 -25.20 12.74
C ALA A 558 -12.20 -24.42 11.77
N ILE A 559 -11.05 -24.98 11.48
CA ILE A 559 -10.07 -24.37 10.57
C ILE A 559 -10.32 -24.89 9.15
N TYR A 560 -10.65 -23.98 8.24
CA TYR A 560 -10.85 -24.28 6.83
C TYR A 560 -9.72 -23.64 6.02
N ALA A 561 -8.88 -24.44 5.38
CA ALA A 561 -7.72 -23.98 4.62
C ALA A 561 -7.94 -24.19 3.12
N TYR A 562 -7.87 -23.11 2.36
CA TYR A 562 -7.76 -23.13 0.91
C TYR A 562 -6.29 -23.15 0.51
N ILE A 563 -5.91 -24.06 -0.38
CA ILE A 563 -4.51 -24.34 -0.70
C ILE A 563 -4.31 -24.42 -2.21
N THR A 564 -3.34 -23.70 -2.71
CA THR A 564 -2.80 -23.87 -4.06
C THR A 564 -1.47 -24.63 -4.01
N LEU A 565 -1.30 -25.58 -4.90
CA LEU A 565 -0.10 -26.41 -4.95
C LEU A 565 0.92 -25.83 -5.96
N ASN A 566 2.17 -26.19 -5.78
CA ASN A 566 3.21 -25.88 -6.74
C ASN A 566 2.97 -26.59 -8.10
N ASP A 567 3.48 -26.02 -9.16
CA ASP A 567 3.36 -26.59 -10.52
C ASP A 567 3.84 -28.06 -10.54
N GLY A 568 3.02 -28.93 -11.11
CA GLY A 568 3.32 -30.37 -11.20
C GLY A 568 3.00 -31.21 -9.96
N VAL A 569 2.47 -30.60 -8.91
CA VAL A 569 1.96 -31.29 -7.73
C VAL A 569 0.43 -31.42 -7.82
N TYR A 570 -0.09 -32.60 -7.50
CA TYR A 570 -1.53 -32.88 -7.58
C TYR A 570 -2.09 -33.32 -6.22
N PRO A 571 -3.35 -32.99 -5.91
CA PRO A 571 -4.01 -33.44 -4.70
C PRO A 571 -4.03 -34.98 -4.60
N SER A 572 -3.74 -35.50 -3.42
CA SER A 572 -3.89 -36.92 -3.10
C SER A 572 -4.22 -37.12 -1.62
N ALA A 573 -4.72 -38.30 -1.26
CA ALA A 573 -5.01 -38.63 0.13
C ALA A 573 -3.74 -38.65 0.99
N GLU A 574 -2.62 -39.05 0.43
CA GLU A 574 -1.30 -39.02 1.06
C GLU A 574 -0.86 -37.60 1.35
N LEU A 575 -0.93 -36.72 0.35
CA LEU A 575 -0.59 -35.31 0.48
C LEU A 575 -1.47 -34.61 1.53
N HIS A 576 -2.77 -34.92 1.56
CA HIS A 576 -3.70 -34.40 2.56
C HIS A 576 -3.24 -34.76 4.00
N LYS A 577 -2.81 -36.00 4.21
CA LYS A 577 -2.30 -36.45 5.50
C LYS A 577 -0.94 -35.84 5.84
N GLU A 578 -0.05 -35.72 4.85
CA GLU A 578 1.26 -35.09 5.02
C GLU A 578 1.11 -33.64 5.48
N VAL A 579 0.28 -32.84 4.81
CA VAL A 579 0.04 -31.43 5.15
C VAL A 579 -0.55 -31.28 6.55
N LYS A 580 -1.55 -32.07 6.93
CA LYS A 580 -2.11 -32.02 8.29
C LYS A 580 -1.06 -32.38 9.35
N ASN A 581 -0.26 -33.41 9.12
CA ASN A 581 0.82 -33.78 10.02
C ASN A 581 1.91 -32.71 10.11
N TRP A 582 2.21 -32.07 9.01
CA TRP A 582 3.16 -30.95 8.97
C TRP A 582 2.70 -29.79 9.85
N VAL A 583 1.48 -29.27 9.66
CA VAL A 583 0.95 -28.18 10.49
C VAL A 583 0.89 -28.59 11.95
N ARG A 584 0.48 -29.84 12.25
CA ARG A 584 0.46 -30.38 13.60
C ARG A 584 1.85 -30.40 14.25
N LYS A 585 2.88 -30.69 13.48
CA LYS A 585 4.27 -30.67 13.94
C LYS A 585 4.79 -29.24 14.16
N GLU A 586 4.51 -28.34 13.23
CA GLU A 586 5.03 -26.96 13.24
C GLU A 586 4.38 -26.07 14.32
N ILE A 587 3.06 -26.15 14.47
CA ILE A 587 2.31 -25.29 15.41
C ILE A 587 1.73 -26.11 16.55
N GLY A 588 1.14 -27.25 16.25
CA GLY A 588 0.46 -28.11 17.25
C GLY A 588 -0.88 -28.62 16.76
N PRO A 589 -1.48 -29.57 17.54
CA PRO A 589 -2.71 -30.24 17.13
C PRO A 589 -3.91 -29.30 17.00
N ILE A 590 -3.92 -28.19 17.74
CA ILE A 590 -5.02 -27.24 17.77
C ILE A 590 -5.11 -26.41 16.47
N ALA A 591 -3.97 -26.21 15.79
CA ALA A 591 -3.87 -25.47 14.53
C ALA A 591 -4.07 -26.36 13.29
N THR A 592 -4.26 -27.66 13.49
CA THR A 592 -4.43 -28.59 12.37
C THR A 592 -5.73 -28.27 11.62
N PRO A 593 -5.68 -27.99 10.30
CA PRO A 593 -6.87 -27.72 9.52
C PRO A 593 -7.88 -28.88 9.56
N ASP A 594 -9.13 -28.57 9.80
CA ASP A 594 -10.22 -29.55 9.73
C ASP A 594 -10.51 -29.91 8.27
N VAL A 595 -10.52 -28.91 7.40
CA VAL A 595 -10.74 -29.04 5.96
C VAL A 595 -9.55 -28.47 5.18
N LEU A 596 -9.04 -29.23 4.22
CA LEU A 596 -8.11 -28.76 3.19
C LEU A 596 -8.86 -28.72 1.86
N HIS A 597 -9.04 -27.53 1.32
CA HIS A 597 -9.69 -27.27 0.03
C HIS A 597 -8.62 -26.95 -1.01
N TRP A 598 -8.37 -27.90 -1.89
CA TRP A 598 -7.43 -27.73 -2.99
C TRP A 598 -8.06 -26.88 -4.08
N THR A 599 -7.34 -25.86 -4.54
CA THR A 599 -7.80 -24.98 -5.60
C THR A 599 -6.62 -24.48 -6.44
N ASP A 600 -6.88 -24.10 -7.68
CA ASP A 600 -5.82 -23.56 -8.57
C ASP A 600 -5.53 -22.08 -8.29
N ALA A 601 -6.45 -21.35 -7.67
CA ALA A 601 -6.27 -19.93 -7.37
C ALA A 601 -7.10 -19.48 -6.16
N LEU A 602 -6.61 -18.46 -5.47
CA LEU A 602 -7.33 -17.78 -4.39
C LEU A 602 -8.00 -16.49 -4.89
N PRO A 603 -9.19 -16.13 -4.36
CA PRO A 603 -9.84 -14.88 -4.72
C PRO A 603 -9.04 -13.72 -4.14
N LYS A 604 -8.41 -12.96 -5.02
CA LYS A 604 -7.56 -11.83 -4.66
C LYS A 604 -8.12 -10.55 -5.25
N THR A 605 -7.90 -9.46 -4.54
CA THR A 605 -7.97 -8.14 -5.17
C THR A 605 -6.87 -8.03 -6.22
N ARG A 606 -7.00 -7.06 -7.09
CA ARG A 606 -5.96 -6.78 -8.11
C ARG A 606 -4.64 -6.28 -7.52
N SER A 607 -4.62 -5.89 -6.24
CA SER A 607 -3.39 -5.65 -5.47
C SER A 607 -2.77 -6.91 -4.89
N GLY A 608 -3.36 -8.08 -5.13
CA GLY A 608 -2.90 -9.35 -4.59
C GLY A 608 -3.43 -9.72 -3.20
N LYS A 609 -4.23 -8.85 -2.57
CA LYS A 609 -4.80 -9.13 -1.25
C LYS A 609 -5.89 -10.21 -1.34
N ILE A 610 -5.74 -11.28 -0.55
CA ILE A 610 -6.72 -12.37 -0.45
C ILE A 610 -8.02 -11.85 0.17
N MET A 611 -9.14 -12.16 -0.47
CA MET A 611 -10.47 -11.75 0.00
C MET A 611 -11.08 -12.82 0.93
N ARG A 612 -10.55 -12.92 2.15
CA ARG A 612 -10.98 -13.93 3.14
C ARG A 612 -12.47 -13.88 3.46
N ARG A 613 -13.09 -12.72 3.36
CA ARG A 613 -14.54 -12.58 3.51
C ARG A 613 -15.32 -13.46 2.52
N ILE A 614 -14.89 -13.51 1.28
CA ILE A 614 -15.51 -14.36 0.23
C ILE A 614 -15.23 -15.83 0.56
N LEU A 615 -13.99 -16.17 0.88
CA LEU A 615 -13.60 -17.52 1.27
C LEU A 615 -14.41 -18.05 2.47
N ARG A 616 -14.62 -17.21 3.49
CA ARG A 616 -15.44 -17.57 4.67
C ARG A 616 -16.89 -17.85 4.29
N LYS A 617 -17.48 -17.03 3.44
CA LYS A 617 -18.86 -17.24 2.95
C LYS A 617 -18.99 -18.51 2.13
N ILE A 618 -18.04 -18.78 1.23
CA ILE A 618 -18.00 -20.03 0.50
C ILE A 618 -17.85 -21.21 1.47
N ALA A 619 -16.92 -21.15 2.42
CA ALA A 619 -16.70 -22.20 3.40
C ALA A 619 -17.93 -22.50 4.27
N THR A 620 -18.71 -21.48 4.63
CA THR A 620 -19.96 -21.66 5.40
C THR A 620 -21.19 -22.02 4.54
N GLY A 621 -21.06 -22.00 3.20
CA GLY A 621 -22.19 -22.28 2.29
C GLY A 621 -23.12 -21.09 2.03
N ASP A 622 -22.81 -19.91 2.53
CA ASP A 622 -23.57 -18.68 2.28
C ASP A 622 -23.08 -18.02 0.98
N THR A 623 -23.51 -18.56 -0.16
CA THR A 623 -23.12 -18.05 -1.49
C THR A 623 -24.14 -17.04 -2.06
N SER A 624 -25.25 -16.81 -1.36
CA SER A 624 -26.33 -15.94 -1.84
C SER A 624 -25.98 -14.44 -1.83
N ASN A 625 -25.04 -14.04 -0.96
CA ASN A 625 -24.58 -12.66 -0.85
C ASN A 625 -23.08 -12.62 -0.51
N LEU A 626 -22.24 -12.66 -1.52
CA LEU A 626 -20.79 -12.58 -1.36
C LEU A 626 -20.28 -11.16 -1.05
N GLY A 627 -21.16 -10.17 -1.07
CA GLY A 627 -20.85 -8.75 -0.89
C GLY A 627 -20.10 -8.17 -2.10
N ASP A 628 -19.34 -7.10 -1.89
CA ASP A 628 -18.60 -6.43 -2.97
C ASP A 628 -17.51 -7.34 -3.55
N THR A 629 -17.71 -7.78 -4.79
CA THR A 629 -16.76 -8.56 -5.61
C THR A 629 -16.09 -7.73 -6.70
N SER A 630 -16.42 -6.43 -6.79
CA SER A 630 -15.95 -5.54 -7.85
C SER A 630 -14.43 -5.33 -7.88
N THR A 631 -13.77 -5.60 -6.75
CA THR A 631 -12.32 -5.46 -6.58
C THR A 631 -11.53 -6.73 -6.92
N LEU A 632 -12.20 -7.83 -7.27
CA LEU A 632 -11.55 -9.08 -7.64
C LEU A 632 -10.71 -8.93 -8.91
N ALA A 633 -9.53 -9.53 -8.89
CA ALA A 633 -8.66 -9.61 -10.06
C ALA A 633 -9.27 -10.51 -11.13
N ASP A 634 -9.84 -11.63 -10.71
CA ASP A 634 -10.53 -12.61 -11.54
C ASP A 634 -11.79 -13.10 -10.82
N PRO A 635 -12.97 -12.62 -11.21
CA PRO A 635 -14.23 -13.08 -10.62
C PRO A 635 -14.53 -14.57 -10.83
N SER A 636 -14.02 -15.20 -11.91
CA SER A 636 -14.25 -16.61 -12.21
C SER A 636 -13.70 -17.58 -11.16
N VAL A 637 -12.69 -17.15 -10.40
CA VAL A 637 -12.13 -17.91 -9.28
C VAL A 637 -13.21 -18.21 -8.21
N VAL A 638 -14.14 -17.30 -8.01
CA VAL A 638 -15.22 -17.46 -7.02
C VAL A 638 -16.18 -18.57 -7.44
N ASP A 639 -16.60 -18.57 -8.71
CA ASP A 639 -17.51 -19.59 -9.23
C ASP A 639 -16.87 -20.98 -9.16
N LYS A 640 -15.56 -21.06 -9.46
CA LYS A 640 -14.79 -22.28 -9.36
C LYS A 640 -14.72 -22.80 -7.92
N LEU A 641 -14.39 -21.95 -6.95
CA LEU A 641 -14.34 -22.32 -5.53
C LEU A 641 -15.70 -22.81 -5.00
N ILE A 642 -16.80 -22.23 -5.47
CA ILE A 642 -18.15 -22.67 -5.12
C ILE A 642 -18.42 -24.08 -5.68
N ALA A 643 -18.02 -24.32 -6.94
CA ALA A 643 -18.16 -25.63 -7.58
C ALA A 643 -17.29 -26.70 -6.87
N GLU A 644 -16.02 -26.41 -6.60
CA GLU A 644 -15.09 -27.28 -5.89
C GLU A 644 -15.61 -27.66 -4.48
N LYS A 645 -16.21 -26.69 -3.76
CA LYS A 645 -16.81 -26.98 -2.45
C LYS A 645 -17.95 -27.98 -2.55
N ALA A 646 -18.79 -27.89 -3.58
CA ALA A 646 -19.89 -28.80 -3.78
C ALA A 646 -19.41 -30.26 -3.98
N GLU A 647 -18.18 -30.44 -4.45
CA GLU A 647 -17.56 -31.77 -4.63
C GLU A 647 -16.93 -32.31 -3.33
N LEU A 648 -16.65 -31.42 -2.34
CA LEU A 648 -16.10 -31.80 -1.04
C LEU A 648 -17.17 -32.27 -0.03
N VAL A 649 -18.44 -32.04 -0.32
CA VAL A 649 -19.61 -32.45 0.47
C VAL A 649 -20.20 -33.74 -0.11
#